data_2d25bbd6aea20b98910d341ee4f4b010
#
_entry.id   2d25bbd6aea20b98910d341ee4f4b010
#
_cell.length_a   1.000
_cell.length_b   1.000
_cell.length_c   1.000
_cell.angle_alpha   90.00
_cell.angle_beta   90.00
_cell.angle_gamma   90.00
#
_symmetry.space_group_name_H-M   'P 1'
#
loop_
_entity.id
_entity.type
_entity.pdbx_description
1 polymer ?
#
loop_
_entity_poly.entity_id
_entity_poly.type
_entity_poly.pdbx_seq_one_letter_code
_entity_poly.pdbx_strand_id
1 'polypeptide(L)'
;MLHEGSPLLIVAGAGSGKTAVLTRRIAYLLAAREVGVGQILAITFTNKAAAEMRERVVGLVGPRARNMWVSTFHSTCVRILRNQASLLPGLNSNFSIYDSDDSRRLLMMIGKDMGLDTKRYSPRLLANGISNLKNELIGPEQAAAEASEAAEEMAGVIAQVYGEYQRRLRAANALDFDDLIGETVGILQAFPQIAQYYRRRFRHILVDEYQDTNHAQYVLVRELVGHHLDENDGVGPSELCVVGDADQSIYAFRGATIRNIEDFERDYPDATTILLEQNYRSTQTILNAANSVIARNTGRREKRLWTEEGEGELIVGYVADNEHDEARFVAEEIDALADSEGLKYGDVAVFYRTNNSSRALEEVFIRAGIPYKVVGGVRFYERREIRDIVAYLRVLDNPGDSVSMRRILNTPRRGIGDRAEACVAVYAENTGANFNDALQAAAEGRVPMLNSRSEKAIASFVEMLDSLRAKLDDELGDLVEAVLERTGYRRELEASSDPQDLARLDNLNELVSVAHEFSTDLANARALAEQGEGEPVDEDIPDTGVLAQFLERVSLVADADEIPEDGAGVVTMMTLHTAKGLEFPAVFVTGWEDGMFPHMRALGDPNELSEERRLAYVGITRARKRLYLSRAKVRSSWGQPMLNPESRFLREIPEDLINWRRVEQPSSSLSAPVGNAGRYGTPRPSPSRPAPARNRPVITLEPGDRVTHDKYGLGRVEEVSGVGESAMSLIDFGSAGRVKLMHNHAPVQKL
;
A
#
# COMPACT_ATOMS: atom_id res chain seq x y z
N MET A 1 -18.15 -9.98 25.52
CA MET A 1 -17.74 -8.87 26.41
C MET A 1 -17.39 -9.34 27.81
N LEU A 2 -18.22 -10.18 28.44
CA LEU A 2 -18.09 -10.61 29.84
C LEU A 2 -17.20 -11.85 30.07
N HIS A 3 -16.63 -12.41 29.01
CA HIS A 3 -15.77 -13.59 29.11
C HIS A 3 -14.52 -13.33 29.94
N GLU A 4 -14.12 -14.28 30.77
CA GLU A 4 -12.98 -14.19 31.69
C GLU A 4 -12.13 -15.47 31.64
N GLY A 5 -10.85 -15.33 31.84
CA GLY A 5 -9.89 -16.41 32.09
C GLY A 5 -9.26 -16.96 30.81
N SER A 6 -9.97 -17.86 30.10
CA SER A 6 -9.39 -18.53 28.92
C SER A 6 -9.23 -17.60 27.71
N PRO A 7 -8.34 -17.90 26.75
CA PRO A 7 -8.27 -17.19 25.49
C PRO A 7 -9.60 -17.14 24.78
N LEU A 8 -9.91 -16.00 24.15
CA LEU A 8 -11.17 -15.74 23.48
C LEU A 8 -10.95 -15.47 22.00
N LEU A 9 -11.55 -16.31 21.14
CA LEU A 9 -11.64 -16.06 19.69
C LEU A 9 -13.06 -15.56 19.36
N ILE A 10 -13.16 -14.39 18.76
CA ILE A 10 -14.40 -13.84 18.23
C ILE A 10 -14.33 -13.90 16.70
N VAL A 11 -15.07 -14.84 16.11
CA VAL A 11 -15.21 -14.95 14.66
C VAL A 11 -16.37 -14.06 14.23
N ALA A 12 -16.06 -12.95 13.60
CA ALA A 12 -17.02 -11.88 13.38
C ALA A 12 -17.08 -11.53 11.89
N GLY A 13 -18.21 -11.76 11.25
CA GLY A 13 -18.42 -11.45 9.84
C GLY A 13 -18.27 -9.97 9.48
N ALA A 14 -18.29 -9.65 8.20
CA ALA A 14 -18.28 -8.26 7.75
C ALA A 14 -19.45 -7.49 8.34
N GLY A 15 -19.20 -6.26 8.84
CA GLY A 15 -20.26 -5.40 9.41
C GLY A 15 -20.95 -5.92 10.68
N SER A 16 -20.42 -6.96 11.34
CA SER A 16 -20.99 -7.52 12.58
C SER A 16 -20.57 -6.78 13.86
N GLY A 17 -19.84 -5.67 13.74
CA GLY A 17 -19.43 -4.85 14.88
C GLY A 17 -18.18 -5.34 15.59
N LYS A 18 -17.20 -5.92 14.89
CA LYS A 18 -15.88 -6.35 15.42
C LYS A 18 -15.25 -5.33 16.36
N THR A 19 -15.00 -4.13 15.85
CA THR A 19 -14.39 -3.03 16.63
C THR A 19 -15.28 -2.60 17.80
N ALA A 20 -16.63 -2.61 17.64
CA ALA A 20 -17.57 -2.28 18.71
C ALA A 20 -17.52 -3.29 19.85
N VAL A 21 -17.32 -4.58 19.57
CA VAL A 21 -17.17 -5.61 20.59
C VAL A 21 -15.87 -5.42 21.36
N LEU A 22 -14.74 -5.16 20.66
CA LEU A 22 -13.46 -4.89 21.30
C LEU A 22 -13.51 -3.64 22.19
N THR A 23 -14.01 -2.52 21.69
CA THR A 23 -14.09 -1.27 22.46
C THR A 23 -14.97 -1.43 23.70
N ARG A 24 -16.11 -2.14 23.59
CA ARG A 24 -16.97 -2.42 24.75
C ARG A 24 -16.36 -3.43 25.71
N ARG A 25 -15.55 -4.41 25.24
CA ARG A 25 -14.79 -5.30 26.11
C ARG A 25 -13.76 -4.51 26.90
N ILE A 26 -13.02 -3.63 26.26
CA ILE A 26 -12.07 -2.74 26.93
C ILE A 26 -12.79 -1.87 27.98
N ALA A 27 -13.90 -1.26 27.61
CA ALA A 27 -14.70 -0.48 28.56
C ALA A 27 -15.17 -1.31 29.76
N TYR A 28 -15.58 -2.56 29.55
CA TYR A 28 -15.92 -3.50 30.62
C TYR A 28 -14.73 -3.82 31.53
N LEU A 29 -13.54 -4.07 30.95
CA LEU A 29 -12.32 -4.31 31.72
C LEU A 29 -11.98 -3.12 32.62
N LEU A 30 -12.03 -1.91 32.08
CA LEU A 30 -11.70 -0.68 32.81
C LEU A 30 -12.74 -0.30 33.87
N ALA A 31 -14.04 -0.39 33.55
CA ALA A 31 -15.11 0.11 34.40
C ALA A 31 -15.67 -0.91 35.38
N ALA A 32 -15.78 -2.19 35.00
CA ALA A 32 -16.40 -3.23 35.79
C ALA A 32 -15.41 -4.16 36.47
N ARG A 33 -14.25 -4.45 35.81
CA ARG A 33 -13.19 -5.26 36.42
C ARG A 33 -12.09 -4.43 37.06
N GLU A 34 -12.19 -3.11 37.02
CA GLU A 34 -11.24 -2.15 37.59
C GLU A 34 -9.78 -2.38 37.14
N VAL A 35 -9.61 -2.89 35.91
CA VAL A 35 -8.28 -3.12 35.31
C VAL A 35 -7.60 -1.77 35.09
N GLY A 36 -6.32 -1.65 35.44
CA GLY A 36 -5.54 -0.46 35.18
C GLY A 36 -5.35 -0.23 33.67
N VAL A 37 -5.42 1.03 33.22
CA VAL A 37 -5.26 1.37 31.79
C VAL A 37 -3.96 0.88 31.19
N GLY A 38 -2.85 0.91 31.96
CA GLY A 38 -1.54 0.40 31.56
C GLY A 38 -1.44 -1.13 31.45
N GLN A 39 -2.46 -1.87 31.93
CA GLN A 39 -2.51 -3.32 31.86
C GLN A 39 -3.17 -3.85 30.58
N ILE A 40 -3.65 -2.96 29.70
CA ILE A 40 -4.32 -3.30 28.44
C ILE A 40 -3.43 -2.94 27.26
N LEU A 41 -3.21 -3.92 26.39
CA LEU A 41 -2.61 -3.73 25.07
C LEU A 41 -3.65 -4.08 24.01
N ALA A 42 -4.02 -3.13 23.18
CA ALA A 42 -4.89 -3.34 22.02
C ALA A 42 -4.11 -3.11 20.72
N ILE A 43 -4.08 -4.11 19.86
CA ILE A 43 -3.33 -4.10 18.61
C ILE A 43 -4.29 -4.08 17.43
N THR A 44 -4.05 -3.18 16.48
CA THR A 44 -4.79 -3.05 15.21
C THR A 44 -3.82 -3.07 14.02
N PHE A 45 -4.36 -3.04 12.78
CA PHE A 45 -3.52 -3.04 11.58
C PHE A 45 -3.16 -1.65 11.05
N THR A 46 -3.97 -0.61 11.35
CA THR A 46 -3.76 0.76 10.86
C THR A 46 -3.79 1.76 12.00
N ASN A 47 -3.07 2.87 11.83
CA ASN A 47 -3.06 3.95 12.82
C ASN A 47 -4.44 4.60 12.95
N LYS A 48 -5.19 4.73 11.84
CA LYS A 48 -6.57 5.22 11.84
C LYS A 48 -7.47 4.33 12.71
N ALA A 49 -7.40 3.00 12.56
CA ALA A 49 -8.18 2.07 13.38
C ALA A 49 -7.80 2.16 14.87
N ALA A 50 -6.50 2.34 15.18
CA ALA A 50 -6.04 2.53 16.55
C ALA A 50 -6.57 3.84 17.16
N ALA A 51 -6.51 4.95 16.43
CA ALA A 51 -7.04 6.25 16.87
C ALA A 51 -8.56 6.16 17.09
N GLU A 52 -9.31 5.61 16.13
CA GLU A 52 -10.76 5.43 16.24
C GLU A 52 -11.16 4.53 17.42
N MET A 53 -10.42 3.43 17.63
CA MET A 53 -10.65 2.54 18.79
C MET A 53 -10.45 3.31 20.10
N ARG A 54 -9.38 4.09 20.21
CA ARG A 54 -9.08 4.90 21.40
C ARG A 54 -10.18 5.92 21.66
N GLU A 55 -10.61 6.68 20.66
CA GLU A 55 -11.68 7.68 20.78
C GLU A 55 -13.00 7.05 21.22
N ARG A 56 -13.38 5.91 20.66
CA ARG A 56 -14.59 5.18 21.05
C ARG A 56 -14.53 4.71 22.51
N VAL A 57 -13.37 4.23 22.97
CA VAL A 57 -13.21 3.83 24.38
C VAL A 57 -13.26 5.05 25.30
N VAL A 58 -12.60 6.16 24.94
CA VAL A 58 -12.68 7.43 25.68
C VAL A 58 -14.12 7.92 25.79
N GLY A 59 -14.90 7.82 24.72
CA GLY A 59 -16.34 8.14 24.74
C GLY A 59 -17.17 7.28 25.70
N LEU A 60 -16.74 6.04 25.96
CA LEU A 60 -17.45 5.10 26.85
C LEU A 60 -17.07 5.24 28.33
N VAL A 61 -15.79 5.45 28.65
CA VAL A 61 -15.25 5.38 30.03
C VAL A 61 -14.52 6.63 30.49
N GLY A 62 -14.47 7.65 29.63
CA GLY A 62 -13.86 8.94 29.93
C GLY A 62 -12.36 9.05 29.60
N PRO A 63 -11.74 10.22 29.87
CA PRO A 63 -10.39 10.58 29.41
C PRO A 63 -9.29 9.61 29.89
N ARG A 64 -9.48 8.89 30.99
CA ARG A 64 -8.50 7.92 31.49
C ARG A 64 -8.06 6.88 30.45
N ALA A 65 -8.94 6.56 29.49
CA ALA A 65 -8.65 5.60 28.43
C ALA A 65 -7.64 6.12 27.39
N ARG A 66 -7.31 7.42 27.38
CA ARG A 66 -6.27 7.97 26.50
C ARG A 66 -4.91 7.36 26.75
N ASN A 67 -4.64 6.95 27.98
CA ASN A 67 -3.37 6.39 28.43
C ASN A 67 -3.21 4.88 28.15
N MET A 68 -4.18 4.27 27.47
CA MET A 68 -4.16 2.87 27.09
C MET A 68 -3.24 2.64 25.88
N TRP A 69 -2.51 1.53 25.87
CA TRP A 69 -1.72 1.15 24.70
C TRP A 69 -2.63 0.59 23.59
N VAL A 70 -3.02 1.49 22.68
CA VAL A 70 -3.72 1.16 21.44
C VAL A 70 -2.83 1.58 20.27
N SER A 71 -2.30 0.62 19.53
CA SER A 71 -1.35 0.88 18.45
C SER A 71 -1.36 -0.22 17.40
N THR A 72 -0.61 -0.04 16.31
CA THR A 72 -0.37 -1.11 15.34
C THR A 72 0.71 -2.07 15.84
N PHE A 73 0.84 -3.25 15.21
CA PHE A 73 1.94 -4.18 15.49
C PHE A 73 3.29 -3.48 15.43
N HIS A 74 3.56 -2.76 14.34
CA HIS A 74 4.83 -2.08 14.12
C HIS A 74 5.08 -0.98 15.17
N SER A 75 4.08 -0.15 15.48
CA SER A 75 4.21 0.90 16.50
C SER A 75 4.47 0.30 17.89
N THR A 76 3.83 -0.82 18.22
CA THR A 76 4.11 -1.56 19.48
C THR A 76 5.56 -2.03 19.52
N CYS A 77 6.05 -2.63 18.41
CA CYS A 77 7.42 -3.11 18.31
C CYS A 77 8.45 -1.98 18.36
N VAL A 78 8.23 -0.88 17.65
CA VAL A 78 9.11 0.29 17.71
C VAL A 78 9.26 0.78 19.14
N ARG A 79 8.16 0.90 19.87
CA ARG A 79 8.17 1.34 21.28
C ARG A 79 8.96 0.40 22.16
N ILE A 80 8.80 -0.93 22.01
CA ILE A 80 9.57 -1.94 22.73
C ILE A 80 11.06 -1.85 22.35
N LEU A 81 11.38 -1.77 21.05
CA LEU A 81 12.76 -1.72 20.55
C LEU A 81 13.50 -0.45 20.99
N ARG A 82 12.84 0.72 21.01
CA ARG A 82 13.43 1.97 21.50
C ARG A 82 13.88 1.83 22.95
N ASN A 83 13.07 1.16 23.79
CA ASN A 83 13.42 0.90 25.19
C ASN A 83 14.52 -0.13 25.37
N GLN A 84 14.60 -1.11 24.48
CA GLN A 84 15.50 -2.26 24.61
C GLN A 84 16.64 -2.26 23.59
N ALA A 85 16.87 -1.14 22.87
CA ALA A 85 17.86 -1.06 21.79
C ALA A 85 19.27 -1.47 22.24
N SER A 86 19.64 -1.17 23.49
CA SER A 86 20.95 -1.53 24.05
C SER A 86 21.21 -3.04 24.14
N LEU A 87 20.15 -3.86 24.06
CA LEU A 87 20.28 -5.32 24.06
C LEU A 87 20.67 -5.87 22.68
N LEU A 88 20.50 -5.07 21.64
CA LEU A 88 20.79 -5.46 20.25
C LEU A 88 22.14 -4.88 19.81
N PRO A 89 23.15 -5.72 19.51
CA PRO A 89 24.46 -5.24 19.09
C PRO A 89 24.39 -4.32 17.86
N GLY A 90 25.00 -3.14 17.94
CA GLY A 90 25.06 -2.17 16.84
C GLY A 90 23.77 -1.39 16.59
N LEU A 91 22.78 -1.46 17.52
CA LEU A 91 21.56 -0.67 17.44
C LEU A 91 21.50 0.33 18.60
N ASN A 92 21.13 1.56 18.28
CA ASN A 92 20.83 2.62 19.25
C ASN A 92 19.36 2.99 19.22
N SER A 93 18.86 3.66 20.25
CA SER A 93 17.45 4.05 20.37
C SER A 93 16.95 5.00 19.27
N ASN A 94 17.83 5.73 18.58
CA ASN A 94 17.53 6.60 17.45
C ASN A 94 17.67 5.91 16.09
N PHE A 95 17.45 4.60 16.01
CA PHE A 95 17.53 3.86 14.75
C PHE A 95 16.55 4.40 13.69
N SER A 96 16.99 4.42 12.43
CA SER A 96 16.15 4.74 11.29
C SER A 96 15.25 3.56 10.89
N ILE A 97 14.03 3.84 10.47
CA ILE A 97 13.11 2.84 9.91
C ILE A 97 13.14 2.98 8.39
N TYR A 98 13.63 1.94 7.70
CA TYR A 98 13.69 1.91 6.25
C TYR A 98 12.36 1.46 5.66
N ASP A 99 11.86 2.26 4.75
CA ASP A 99 10.69 1.87 3.95
C ASP A 99 11.08 0.93 2.80
N SER A 100 10.08 0.52 2.00
CA SER A 100 10.30 -0.41 0.88
C SER A 100 11.21 0.15 -0.22
N ASP A 101 11.30 1.48 -0.37
CA ASP A 101 12.19 2.09 -1.36
C ASP A 101 13.62 2.19 -0.85
N ASP A 102 13.79 2.53 0.44
CA ASP A 102 15.09 2.55 1.10
C ASP A 102 15.70 1.14 1.08
N SER A 103 14.89 0.14 1.42
CA SER A 103 15.28 -1.28 1.35
C SER A 103 15.69 -1.70 -0.06
N ARG A 104 14.89 -1.33 -1.07
CA ARG A 104 15.23 -1.62 -2.48
C ARG A 104 16.50 -0.91 -2.96
N ARG A 105 16.74 0.32 -2.51
CA ARG A 105 17.99 1.04 -2.80
C ARG A 105 19.19 0.34 -2.19
N LEU A 106 19.09 -0.06 -0.92
CA LEU A 106 20.15 -0.81 -0.26
C LEU A 106 20.45 -2.14 -0.97
N LEU A 107 19.39 -2.89 -1.33
CA LEU A 107 19.52 -4.14 -2.07
C LEU A 107 20.10 -3.95 -3.48
N MET A 108 19.77 -2.86 -4.16
CA MET A 108 20.37 -2.51 -5.46
C MET A 108 21.88 -2.26 -5.31
N MET A 109 22.30 -1.56 -4.25
CA MET A 109 23.70 -1.33 -3.95
C MET A 109 24.43 -2.64 -3.67
N ILE A 110 23.87 -3.49 -2.81
CA ILE A 110 24.42 -4.81 -2.48
C ILE A 110 24.55 -5.68 -3.75
N GLY A 111 23.50 -5.75 -4.57
CA GLY A 111 23.54 -6.52 -5.82
C GLY A 111 24.63 -6.05 -6.78
N LYS A 112 24.85 -4.73 -6.87
CA LYS A 112 25.94 -4.16 -7.66
C LYS A 112 27.32 -4.52 -7.09
N ASP A 113 27.50 -4.40 -5.78
CA ASP A 113 28.78 -4.67 -5.11
C ASP A 113 29.13 -6.17 -5.18
N MET A 114 28.14 -7.05 -5.11
CA MET A 114 28.28 -8.49 -5.28
C MET A 114 28.39 -8.93 -6.75
N GLY A 115 28.29 -8.02 -7.73
CA GLY A 115 28.35 -8.33 -9.15
C GLY A 115 27.18 -9.16 -9.68
N LEU A 116 26.00 -9.08 -9.05
CA LEU A 116 24.82 -9.84 -9.46
C LEU A 116 24.21 -9.31 -10.76
N ASP A 117 23.70 -10.22 -11.59
CA ASP A 117 22.91 -9.84 -12.77
C ASP A 117 21.56 -9.26 -12.33
N THR A 118 21.41 -7.95 -12.47
CA THR A 118 20.20 -7.20 -12.06
C THR A 118 18.93 -7.58 -12.83
N LYS A 119 19.06 -8.22 -14.00
CA LYS A 119 17.90 -8.75 -14.74
C LYS A 119 17.37 -10.03 -14.12
N ARG A 120 18.26 -10.88 -13.63
CA ARG A 120 17.91 -12.16 -12.96
C ARG A 120 17.57 -11.95 -11.49
N TYR A 121 18.35 -11.10 -10.79
CA TYR A 121 18.23 -10.80 -9.36
C TYR A 121 17.82 -9.34 -9.15
N SER A 122 16.59 -9.01 -9.54
CA SER A 122 16.08 -7.66 -9.36
C SER A 122 15.96 -7.30 -7.87
N PRO A 123 16.15 -6.02 -7.48
CA PRO A 123 15.99 -5.60 -6.09
C PRO A 123 14.62 -5.94 -5.50
N ARG A 124 13.57 -5.96 -6.33
CA ARG A 124 12.22 -6.35 -5.91
C ARG A 124 12.13 -7.84 -5.59
N LEU A 125 12.74 -8.69 -6.39
CA LEU A 125 12.78 -10.14 -6.16
C LEU A 125 13.54 -10.45 -4.86
N LEU A 126 14.71 -9.82 -4.68
CA LEU A 126 15.52 -9.98 -3.47
C LEU A 126 14.76 -9.48 -2.22
N ALA A 127 14.12 -8.30 -2.30
CA ALA A 127 13.32 -7.78 -1.21
C ALA A 127 12.18 -8.73 -0.81
N ASN A 128 11.43 -9.24 -1.77
CA ASN A 128 10.34 -10.19 -1.50
C ASN A 128 10.86 -11.49 -0.88
N GLY A 129 11.97 -12.04 -1.38
CA GLY A 129 12.57 -13.26 -0.84
C GLY A 129 13.03 -13.08 0.61
N ILE A 130 13.70 -11.97 0.91
CA ILE A 130 14.16 -11.64 2.27
C ILE A 130 12.96 -11.39 3.21
N SER A 131 11.96 -10.63 2.75
CA SER A 131 10.76 -10.37 3.55
C SER A 131 10.01 -11.66 3.91
N ASN A 132 9.89 -12.61 2.97
CA ASN A 132 9.29 -13.91 3.26
C ASN A 132 10.06 -14.68 4.35
N LEU A 133 11.40 -14.70 4.30
CA LEU A 133 12.22 -15.32 5.33
C LEU A 133 12.04 -14.64 6.69
N LYS A 134 12.04 -13.30 6.74
CA LYS A 134 11.82 -12.54 7.98
C LYS A 134 10.43 -12.78 8.58
N ASN A 135 9.39 -12.85 7.74
CA ASN A 135 8.03 -13.12 8.16
C ASN A 135 7.87 -14.52 8.79
N GLU A 136 8.72 -15.49 8.39
CA GLU A 136 8.80 -16.81 8.99
C GLU A 136 9.85 -16.89 10.14
N LEU A 137 10.42 -15.76 10.54
CA LEU A 137 11.48 -15.64 11.57
C LEU A 137 12.73 -16.45 11.23
N ILE A 138 13.03 -16.65 9.94
CA ILE A 138 14.24 -17.32 9.47
C ILE A 138 15.34 -16.29 9.33
N GLY A 139 16.40 -16.44 10.16
CA GLY A 139 17.58 -15.57 10.10
C GLY A 139 18.51 -15.89 8.92
N PRO A 140 19.48 -15.00 8.60
CA PRO A 140 20.38 -15.18 7.46
C PRO A 140 21.18 -16.48 7.49
N GLU A 141 21.63 -16.90 8.68
CA GLU A 141 22.42 -18.12 8.87
C GLU A 141 21.59 -19.39 8.59
N GLN A 142 20.37 -19.41 9.13
CA GLN A 142 19.43 -20.50 8.88
C GLN A 142 19.02 -20.55 7.40
N ALA A 143 18.73 -19.41 6.78
CA ALA A 143 18.41 -19.33 5.35
C ALA A 143 19.56 -19.85 4.48
N ALA A 144 20.82 -19.59 4.85
CA ALA A 144 21.98 -20.11 4.15
C ALA A 144 22.12 -21.62 4.30
N ALA A 145 21.84 -22.17 5.49
CA ALA A 145 21.87 -23.60 5.73
C ALA A 145 20.78 -24.34 4.91
N GLU A 146 19.53 -23.86 4.97
CA GLU A 146 18.40 -24.43 4.22
C GLU A 146 18.63 -24.38 2.70
N ALA A 147 19.13 -23.27 2.19
CA ALA A 147 19.47 -23.12 0.76
C ALA A 147 20.58 -24.09 0.30
N SER A 148 21.55 -24.34 1.17
CA SER A 148 22.63 -25.29 0.91
C SER A 148 22.12 -26.73 0.85
N GLU A 149 21.20 -27.11 1.76
CA GLU A 149 20.59 -28.43 1.77
C GLU A 149 19.67 -28.67 0.55
N ALA A 150 18.90 -27.66 0.16
CA ALA A 150 18.01 -27.73 -1.00
C ALA A 150 18.76 -27.70 -2.35
N ALA A 151 20.04 -27.30 -2.36
CA ALA A 151 20.87 -27.08 -3.56
C ALA A 151 20.20 -26.15 -4.59
N GLU A 152 19.45 -25.17 -4.14
CA GLU A 152 18.70 -24.23 -4.97
C GLU A 152 19.49 -22.91 -5.14
N GLU A 153 19.96 -22.63 -6.37
CA GLU A 153 20.79 -21.46 -6.67
C GLU A 153 20.17 -20.14 -6.26
N MET A 154 18.85 -19.98 -6.53
CA MET A 154 18.15 -18.72 -6.21
C MET A 154 18.05 -18.50 -4.69
N ALA A 155 17.71 -19.52 -3.93
CA ALA A 155 17.66 -19.44 -2.47
C ALA A 155 19.05 -19.14 -1.88
N GLY A 156 20.11 -19.73 -2.44
CA GLY A 156 21.49 -19.45 -2.03
C GLY A 156 21.90 -18.00 -2.22
N VAL A 157 21.56 -17.40 -3.39
CA VAL A 157 21.83 -15.98 -3.63
C VAL A 157 21.02 -15.09 -2.71
N ILE A 158 19.73 -15.39 -2.49
CA ILE A 158 18.88 -14.62 -1.55
C ILE A 158 19.47 -14.67 -0.15
N ALA A 159 19.90 -15.84 0.34
CA ALA A 159 20.48 -15.98 1.67
C ALA A 159 21.80 -15.20 1.82
N GLN A 160 22.68 -15.21 0.81
CA GLN A 160 23.91 -14.41 0.83
C GLN A 160 23.61 -12.90 0.85
N VAL A 161 22.69 -12.44 -0.01
CA VAL A 161 22.26 -11.04 -0.03
C VAL A 161 21.61 -10.65 1.29
N TYR A 162 20.83 -11.53 1.89
CA TYR A 162 20.19 -11.31 3.18
C TYR A 162 21.21 -11.07 4.29
N GLY A 163 22.27 -11.89 4.37
CA GLY A 163 23.35 -11.68 5.34
C GLY A 163 24.02 -10.31 5.20
N GLU A 164 24.33 -9.90 3.96
CA GLU A 164 24.94 -8.59 3.70
C GLU A 164 23.96 -7.45 3.94
N TYR A 165 22.68 -7.65 3.65
CA TYR A 165 21.61 -6.68 3.89
C TYR A 165 21.46 -6.39 5.40
N GLN A 166 21.38 -7.42 6.24
CA GLN A 166 21.31 -7.25 7.70
C GLN A 166 22.57 -6.58 8.26
N ARG A 167 23.75 -6.97 7.77
CA ARG A 167 25.02 -6.33 8.17
C ARG A 167 25.01 -4.82 7.88
N ARG A 168 24.54 -4.41 6.69
CA ARG A 168 24.49 -2.99 6.30
C ARG A 168 23.40 -2.22 7.05
N LEU A 169 22.24 -2.82 7.31
CA LEU A 169 21.23 -2.20 8.16
C LEU A 169 21.79 -1.91 9.56
N ARG A 170 22.46 -2.88 10.19
CA ARG A 170 23.11 -2.68 11.49
C ARG A 170 24.17 -1.59 11.47
N ALA A 171 25.02 -1.58 10.45
CA ALA A 171 26.03 -0.54 10.28
C ALA A 171 25.44 0.87 10.09
N ALA A 172 24.24 0.97 9.54
CA ALA A 172 23.50 2.21 9.36
C ALA A 172 22.63 2.59 10.58
N ASN A 173 22.67 1.83 11.68
CA ASN A 173 21.71 1.97 12.78
C ASN A 173 20.27 2.04 12.24
N ALA A 174 19.89 1.06 11.43
CA ALA A 174 18.59 1.02 10.77
C ALA A 174 17.94 -0.36 10.86
N LEU A 175 16.63 -0.38 10.82
CA LEU A 175 15.77 -1.57 10.74
C LEU A 175 14.78 -1.36 9.59
N ASP A 176 14.40 -2.43 8.89
CA ASP A 176 13.23 -2.39 8.02
C ASP A 176 11.94 -2.79 8.78
N PHE A 177 10.80 -2.75 8.08
CA PHE A 177 9.52 -3.06 8.73
C PHE A 177 9.44 -4.48 9.29
N ASP A 178 10.00 -5.46 8.59
CA ASP A 178 9.98 -6.86 9.04
C ASP A 178 10.89 -7.06 10.25
N ASP A 179 12.04 -6.34 10.30
CA ASP A 179 12.94 -6.35 11.45
C ASP A 179 12.27 -5.84 12.73
N LEU A 180 11.37 -4.84 12.63
CA LEU A 180 10.69 -4.32 13.81
C LEU A 180 9.99 -5.45 14.59
N ILE A 181 9.35 -6.35 13.90
CA ILE A 181 8.66 -7.49 14.52
C ILE A 181 9.65 -8.59 14.90
N GLY A 182 10.52 -8.99 13.96
CA GLY A 182 11.48 -10.07 14.15
C GLY A 182 12.44 -9.81 15.32
N GLU A 183 13.01 -8.61 15.43
CA GLU A 183 13.92 -8.24 16.50
C GLU A 183 13.20 -8.14 17.87
N THR A 184 11.94 -7.66 17.87
CA THR A 184 11.13 -7.66 19.10
C THR A 184 10.89 -9.09 19.58
N VAL A 185 10.53 -10.01 18.69
CA VAL A 185 10.38 -11.44 19.03
C VAL A 185 11.70 -11.99 19.53
N GLY A 186 12.82 -11.69 18.86
CA GLY A 186 14.15 -12.11 19.26
C GLY A 186 14.52 -11.67 20.69
N ILE A 187 14.23 -10.42 21.05
CA ILE A 187 14.45 -9.91 22.41
C ILE A 187 13.58 -10.66 23.43
N LEU A 188 12.29 -10.84 23.15
CA LEU A 188 11.38 -11.51 24.08
C LEU A 188 11.78 -12.97 24.32
N GLN A 189 12.32 -13.65 23.31
CA GLN A 189 12.80 -15.03 23.42
C GLN A 189 14.19 -15.13 24.09
N ALA A 190 15.11 -14.21 23.76
CA ALA A 190 16.47 -14.25 24.27
C ALA A 190 16.59 -13.73 25.72
N PHE A 191 15.70 -12.84 26.14
CA PHE A 191 15.73 -12.18 27.46
C PHE A 191 14.45 -12.43 28.26
N PRO A 192 14.31 -13.56 28.97
CA PRO A 192 13.09 -13.91 29.71
C PRO A 192 12.60 -12.83 30.69
N GLN A 193 13.51 -12.08 31.31
CA GLN A 193 13.16 -10.97 32.20
C GLN A 193 12.43 -9.84 31.48
N ILE A 194 12.73 -9.58 30.21
CA ILE A 194 12.04 -8.58 29.42
C ILE A 194 10.65 -9.08 29.04
N ALA A 195 10.53 -10.33 28.62
CA ALA A 195 9.23 -10.95 28.35
C ALA A 195 8.34 -10.92 29.62
N GLN A 196 8.88 -11.27 30.78
CA GLN A 196 8.17 -11.19 32.06
C GLN A 196 7.72 -9.77 32.42
N TYR A 197 8.58 -8.77 32.16
CA TYR A 197 8.22 -7.36 32.38
C TYR A 197 6.97 -6.99 31.57
N TYR A 198 6.94 -7.29 30.25
CA TYR A 198 5.79 -6.98 29.41
C TYR A 198 4.56 -7.83 29.75
N ARG A 199 4.69 -9.10 30.16
CA ARG A 199 3.58 -9.96 30.62
C ARG A 199 2.97 -9.44 31.94
N ARG A 200 3.78 -8.91 32.85
CA ARG A 200 3.27 -8.25 34.08
C ARG A 200 2.56 -6.95 33.76
N ARG A 201 3.06 -6.20 32.79
CA ARG A 201 2.48 -4.95 32.34
C ARG A 201 1.17 -5.18 31.61
N PHE A 202 1.15 -6.02 30.58
CA PHE A 202 -0.01 -6.28 29.74
C PHE A 202 -0.75 -7.54 30.18
N ARG A 203 -1.69 -7.38 31.10
CA ARG A 203 -2.51 -8.50 31.58
C ARG A 203 -3.68 -8.84 30.68
N HIS A 204 -4.05 -7.91 29.76
CA HIS A 204 -5.12 -8.07 28.78
C HIS A 204 -4.61 -7.64 27.41
N ILE A 205 -4.53 -8.59 26.50
CA ILE A 205 -4.07 -8.38 25.12
C ILE A 205 -5.24 -8.61 24.19
N LEU A 206 -5.57 -7.57 23.38
CA LEU A 206 -6.65 -7.61 22.41
C LEU A 206 -6.08 -7.37 21.02
N VAL A 207 -6.43 -8.23 20.06
CA VAL A 207 -5.95 -8.12 18.67
C VAL A 207 -7.13 -8.07 17.72
N ASP A 208 -7.21 -6.99 16.93
CA ASP A 208 -8.20 -6.86 15.85
C ASP A 208 -7.64 -7.41 14.53
N GLU A 209 -8.54 -7.79 13.60
CA GLU A 209 -8.21 -8.32 12.27
C GLU A 209 -7.18 -9.48 12.30
N TYR A 210 -7.32 -10.39 13.27
CA TYR A 210 -6.32 -11.44 13.54
C TYR A 210 -6.01 -12.34 12.33
N GLN A 211 -6.93 -12.48 11.37
CA GLN A 211 -6.74 -13.25 10.13
C GLN A 211 -5.69 -12.64 9.18
N ASP A 212 -5.28 -11.39 9.39
CA ASP A 212 -4.27 -10.73 8.56
C ASP A 212 -2.85 -10.82 9.15
N THR A 213 -2.70 -11.52 10.27
CA THR A 213 -1.39 -11.70 10.90
C THR A 213 -0.50 -12.67 10.10
N ASN A 214 0.79 -12.37 10.01
CA ASN A 214 1.82 -13.29 9.55
C ASN A 214 2.38 -14.12 10.71
N HIS A 215 3.29 -15.06 10.42
CA HIS A 215 3.86 -15.94 11.44
C HIS A 215 4.63 -15.15 12.52
N ALA A 216 5.43 -14.16 12.14
CA ALA A 216 6.19 -13.35 13.10
C ALA A 216 5.27 -12.57 14.06
N GLN A 217 4.15 -12.01 13.56
CA GLN A 217 3.15 -11.34 14.39
C GLN A 217 2.41 -12.31 15.31
N TYR A 218 2.10 -13.50 14.82
CA TYR A 218 1.54 -14.56 15.66
C TYR A 218 2.48 -14.93 16.81
N VAL A 219 3.76 -15.14 16.52
CA VAL A 219 4.76 -15.47 17.55
C VAL A 219 4.92 -14.30 18.53
N LEU A 220 4.93 -13.04 18.07
CA LEU A 220 4.97 -11.87 18.94
C LEU A 220 3.82 -11.87 19.94
N VAL A 221 2.58 -12.09 19.50
CA VAL A 221 1.41 -12.17 20.38
C VAL A 221 1.59 -13.30 21.38
N ARG A 222 2.05 -14.47 20.92
CA ARG A 222 2.30 -15.64 21.79
C ARG A 222 3.33 -15.37 22.86
N GLU A 223 4.45 -14.70 22.54
CA GLU A 223 5.48 -14.33 23.50
C GLU A 223 4.99 -13.29 24.53
N LEU A 224 4.14 -12.35 24.10
CA LEU A 224 3.55 -11.36 25.01
C LEU A 224 2.49 -11.97 25.94
N VAL A 225 1.71 -12.95 25.46
CA VAL A 225 0.70 -13.66 26.27
C VAL A 225 1.36 -14.58 27.29
N GLY A 226 2.38 -15.34 26.86
CA GLY A 226 3.02 -16.39 27.64
C GLY A 226 2.34 -17.76 27.52
N HIS A 227 3.05 -18.82 27.87
CA HIS A 227 2.57 -20.19 27.84
C HIS A 227 2.09 -20.68 29.20
N HIS A 228 1.06 -21.53 29.21
CA HIS A 228 0.59 -22.19 30.44
C HIS A 228 1.61 -23.11 31.11
N LEU A 229 2.67 -23.49 30.41
CA LEU A 229 3.67 -24.48 30.87
C LEU A 229 4.86 -23.86 31.59
N ASP A 230 4.99 -22.53 31.62
CA ASP A 230 6.10 -21.86 32.29
C ASP A 230 5.80 -21.61 33.77
N GLU A 231 5.63 -22.68 34.57
CA GLU A 231 5.47 -22.61 36.03
C GLU A 231 6.68 -21.91 36.73
N ASN A 232 7.83 -21.84 36.07
CA ASN A 232 9.02 -21.18 36.56
C ASN A 232 9.04 -19.66 36.36
N ASP A 233 8.14 -19.10 35.55
CA ASP A 233 8.17 -17.68 35.18
C ASP A 233 7.59 -16.75 36.25
N GLY A 234 6.85 -17.30 37.22
CA GLY A 234 6.25 -16.55 38.34
C GLY A 234 5.14 -15.56 37.90
N VAL A 235 4.85 -15.50 36.60
CA VAL A 235 3.79 -14.68 35.99
C VAL A 235 2.90 -15.58 35.13
N GLY A 236 1.65 -15.75 35.52
CA GLY A 236 0.68 -16.50 34.71
C GLY A 236 0.39 -15.81 33.36
N PRO A 237 -0.12 -16.55 32.37
CA PRO A 237 -0.44 -16.00 31.06
C PRO A 237 -1.40 -14.81 31.12
N SER A 238 -1.28 -13.91 30.14
CA SER A 238 -2.19 -12.78 29.97
C SER A 238 -3.51 -13.24 29.34
N GLU A 239 -4.63 -12.60 29.67
CA GLU A 239 -5.90 -12.85 28.98
C GLU A 239 -5.83 -12.36 27.52
N LEU A 240 -5.97 -13.30 26.58
CA LEU A 240 -5.95 -13.02 25.14
C LEU A 240 -7.37 -12.95 24.57
N CYS A 241 -7.67 -11.89 23.83
CA CYS A 241 -8.89 -11.77 23.04
C CYS A 241 -8.54 -11.41 21.60
N VAL A 242 -8.80 -12.29 20.66
CA VAL A 242 -8.60 -12.01 19.23
C VAL A 242 -9.92 -11.93 18.51
N VAL A 243 -10.02 -10.99 17.57
CA VAL A 243 -11.19 -10.82 16.71
C VAL A 243 -10.75 -10.91 15.26
N GLY A 244 -11.48 -11.67 14.46
CA GLY A 244 -11.13 -11.84 13.08
C GLY A 244 -12.24 -12.44 12.21
N ASP A 245 -11.98 -12.43 10.92
CA ASP A 245 -12.83 -13.02 9.90
C ASP A 245 -11.98 -13.66 8.80
N ALA A 246 -11.89 -14.98 8.81
CA ALA A 246 -11.15 -15.74 7.80
C ALA A 246 -11.60 -15.40 6.36
N ASP A 247 -12.89 -15.08 6.15
CA ASP A 247 -13.43 -14.67 4.86
C ASP A 247 -12.99 -13.25 4.42
N GLN A 248 -12.35 -12.49 5.29
CA GLN A 248 -11.75 -11.18 4.98
C GLN A 248 -10.21 -11.19 4.98
N SER A 249 -9.57 -12.37 4.96
CA SER A 249 -8.12 -12.50 4.80
C SER A 249 -7.72 -12.25 3.35
N ILE A 250 -7.15 -11.07 3.06
CA ILE A 250 -6.82 -10.58 1.72
C ILE A 250 -5.39 -10.03 1.61
N TYR A 251 -4.51 -10.36 2.55
CA TYR A 251 -3.13 -9.87 2.60
C TYR A 251 -2.08 -11.00 2.56
N ALA A 252 -2.39 -12.15 1.91
CA ALA A 252 -1.41 -13.22 1.75
C ALA A 252 -0.15 -12.77 0.99
N PHE A 253 -0.29 -11.84 0.05
CA PHE A 253 0.85 -11.21 -0.64
C PHE A 253 1.80 -10.40 0.27
N ARG A 254 1.38 -10.10 1.53
CA ARG A 254 2.18 -9.51 2.61
C ARG A 254 2.59 -10.52 3.68
N GLY A 255 2.50 -11.80 3.38
CA GLY A 255 2.84 -12.87 4.32
C GLY A 255 1.74 -13.21 5.34
N ALA A 256 0.55 -12.59 5.26
CA ALA A 256 -0.57 -12.97 6.12
C ALA A 256 -0.96 -14.45 5.88
N THR A 257 -1.24 -15.15 6.96
CA THR A 257 -1.67 -16.54 6.88
C THR A 257 -2.98 -16.78 7.61
N ILE A 258 -3.96 -17.27 6.87
CA ILE A 258 -5.27 -17.65 7.43
C ILE A 258 -5.14 -18.73 8.51
N ARG A 259 -4.06 -19.53 8.49
CA ARG A 259 -3.81 -20.59 9.46
C ARG A 259 -3.81 -20.07 10.90
N ASN A 260 -3.34 -18.85 11.12
CA ASN A 260 -3.28 -18.28 12.48
C ASN A 260 -4.65 -18.21 13.15
N ILE A 261 -5.72 -17.93 12.40
CA ILE A 261 -7.08 -17.91 12.94
C ILE A 261 -7.75 -19.31 12.89
N GLU A 262 -7.40 -20.12 11.90
CA GLU A 262 -7.94 -21.48 11.77
C GLU A 262 -7.36 -22.42 12.84
N ASP A 263 -6.06 -22.28 13.13
CA ASP A 263 -5.33 -23.09 14.10
C ASP A 263 -5.42 -22.57 15.55
N PHE A 264 -6.09 -21.43 15.78
CA PHE A 264 -6.16 -20.80 17.10
C PHE A 264 -6.66 -21.76 18.20
N GLU A 265 -7.69 -22.55 17.91
CA GLU A 265 -8.24 -23.51 18.88
C GLU A 265 -7.31 -24.70 19.14
N ARG A 266 -6.43 -25.03 18.17
CA ARG A 266 -5.38 -26.03 18.36
C ARG A 266 -4.25 -25.48 19.26
N ASP A 267 -3.88 -24.22 19.06
CA ASP A 267 -2.81 -23.56 19.81
C ASP A 267 -3.25 -23.15 21.22
N TYR A 268 -4.55 -22.90 21.39
CA TYR A 268 -5.21 -22.58 22.66
C TYR A 268 -6.41 -23.52 22.88
N PRO A 269 -6.17 -24.78 23.35
CA PRO A 269 -7.22 -25.81 23.47
C PRO A 269 -8.35 -25.46 24.44
N ASP A 270 -8.12 -24.56 25.38
CA ASP A 270 -9.08 -24.04 26.37
C ASP A 270 -9.78 -22.75 25.89
N ALA A 271 -9.51 -22.34 24.65
CA ALA A 271 -10.12 -21.13 24.10
C ALA A 271 -11.63 -21.25 23.93
N THR A 272 -12.31 -20.13 24.21
CA THR A 272 -13.74 -19.99 23.90
C THR A 272 -13.88 -19.30 22.55
N THR A 273 -14.71 -19.89 21.66
CA THR A 273 -15.01 -19.30 20.35
C THR A 273 -16.43 -18.78 20.30
N ILE A 274 -16.60 -17.54 19.88
CA ILE A 274 -17.92 -16.87 19.73
C ILE A 274 -18.08 -16.42 18.27
N LEU A 275 -19.23 -16.76 17.66
CA LEU A 275 -19.59 -16.35 16.30
C LEU A 275 -20.50 -15.10 16.34
N LEU A 276 -20.19 -14.11 15.51
CA LEU A 276 -21.00 -12.92 15.29
C LEU A 276 -21.44 -12.89 13.82
N GLU A 277 -22.72 -13.21 13.56
CA GLU A 277 -23.28 -13.34 12.21
C GLU A 277 -24.26 -12.23 11.85
N GLN A 278 -24.82 -11.53 12.86
CA GLN A 278 -25.71 -10.40 12.61
C GLN A 278 -24.91 -9.22 12.08
N ASN A 279 -25.28 -8.74 10.90
CA ASN A 279 -24.70 -7.58 10.23
C ASN A 279 -25.55 -6.33 10.53
N TYR A 280 -24.88 -5.21 10.81
CA TYR A 280 -25.49 -3.90 11.13
C TYR A 280 -25.14 -2.85 10.08
N ARG A 281 -24.56 -3.26 8.94
CA ARG A 281 -24.06 -2.37 7.90
C ARG A 281 -24.92 -2.38 6.66
N SER A 282 -25.16 -3.57 6.11
CA SER A 282 -25.67 -3.78 4.76
C SER A 282 -27.09 -4.34 4.76
N THR A 283 -27.83 -4.12 3.67
CA THR A 283 -29.12 -4.75 3.43
C THR A 283 -28.98 -6.23 3.10
N GLN A 284 -30.08 -7.01 3.25
CA GLN A 284 -30.04 -8.46 3.08
C GLN A 284 -29.69 -8.89 1.65
N THR A 285 -30.14 -8.15 0.64
CA THR A 285 -29.77 -8.40 -0.79
C THR A 285 -28.27 -8.39 -0.99
N ILE A 286 -27.56 -7.39 -0.45
CA ILE A 286 -26.10 -7.29 -0.51
C ILE A 286 -25.46 -8.47 0.21
N LEU A 287 -25.96 -8.82 1.40
CA LEU A 287 -25.44 -9.95 2.17
C LEU A 287 -25.69 -11.30 1.49
N ASN A 288 -26.82 -11.48 0.82
CA ASN A 288 -27.10 -12.70 0.08
C ASN A 288 -26.12 -12.89 -1.08
N ALA A 289 -25.79 -11.81 -1.80
CA ALA A 289 -24.75 -11.84 -2.84
C ALA A 289 -23.37 -12.19 -2.24
N ALA A 290 -22.97 -11.53 -1.15
CA ALA A 290 -21.70 -11.80 -0.47
C ALA A 290 -21.62 -13.25 0.04
N ASN A 291 -22.67 -13.75 0.70
CA ASN A 291 -22.76 -15.12 1.19
C ASN A 291 -22.64 -16.13 0.03
N SER A 292 -23.27 -15.86 -1.12
CA SER A 292 -23.25 -16.74 -2.29
C SER A 292 -21.85 -16.86 -2.91
N VAL A 293 -21.15 -15.74 -3.03
CA VAL A 293 -19.78 -15.72 -3.56
C VAL A 293 -18.85 -16.46 -2.61
N ILE A 294 -18.83 -16.11 -1.32
CA ILE A 294 -17.85 -16.66 -0.39
C ILE A 294 -18.08 -18.15 -0.08
N ALA A 295 -19.30 -18.63 -0.20
CA ALA A 295 -19.66 -20.04 0.02
C ALA A 295 -18.94 -21.01 -0.96
N ARG A 296 -18.39 -20.49 -2.07
CA ARG A 296 -17.63 -21.29 -3.04
C ARG A 296 -16.19 -21.59 -2.59
N ASN A 297 -15.69 -20.91 -1.56
CA ASN A 297 -14.40 -21.27 -0.97
C ASN A 297 -14.53 -22.53 -0.12
N THR A 298 -13.57 -23.45 -0.28
CA THR A 298 -13.50 -24.70 0.48
C THR A 298 -12.73 -24.50 1.79
N GLY A 299 -12.98 -25.35 2.78
CA GLY A 299 -12.25 -25.35 4.06
C GLY A 299 -12.60 -24.21 5.01
N ARG A 300 -13.57 -23.37 4.69
CA ARG A 300 -13.99 -22.26 5.56
C ARG A 300 -14.87 -22.72 6.72
N ARG A 301 -14.84 -21.99 7.84
CA ARG A 301 -15.83 -22.15 8.91
C ARG A 301 -17.18 -21.62 8.40
N GLU A 302 -18.21 -22.44 8.44
CA GLU A 302 -19.55 -22.02 8.01
C GLU A 302 -20.07 -20.91 8.89
N LYS A 303 -20.46 -19.80 8.26
CA LYS A 303 -21.21 -18.67 8.82
C LYS A 303 -22.05 -18.05 7.73
N ARG A 304 -23.18 -17.49 8.11
CA ARG A 304 -24.11 -16.81 7.20
C ARG A 304 -24.49 -15.45 7.76
N LEU A 305 -24.13 -14.40 7.06
CA LEU A 305 -24.53 -13.06 7.44
C LEU A 305 -26.02 -12.85 7.23
N TRP A 306 -26.65 -12.23 8.21
CA TRP A 306 -28.05 -11.80 8.17
C TRP A 306 -28.19 -10.44 8.83
N THR A 307 -29.26 -9.69 8.51
CA THR A 307 -29.50 -8.35 9.02
C THR A 307 -30.98 -8.09 9.32
N GLU A 308 -31.25 -7.12 10.20
CA GLU A 308 -32.59 -6.58 10.47
C GLU A 308 -32.87 -5.31 9.62
N GLU A 309 -31.91 -4.82 8.81
CA GLU A 309 -32.05 -3.64 7.94
C GLU A 309 -32.99 -3.86 6.72
N GLY A 310 -33.57 -5.06 6.60
CA GLY A 310 -34.48 -5.43 5.52
C GLY A 310 -33.75 -5.86 4.23
N GLU A 311 -34.57 -6.19 3.20
CA GLU A 311 -34.02 -6.69 1.92
C GLU A 311 -33.22 -5.61 1.19
N GLY A 312 -33.69 -4.38 1.18
CA GLY A 312 -33.06 -3.28 0.43
C GLY A 312 -33.29 -3.38 -1.08
N GLU A 313 -32.54 -2.57 -1.83
CA GLU A 313 -32.62 -2.52 -3.29
C GLU A 313 -31.83 -3.65 -3.93
N LEU A 314 -32.22 -4.03 -5.15
CA LEU A 314 -31.46 -4.97 -5.97
C LEU A 314 -30.10 -4.37 -6.36
N ILE A 315 -29.11 -5.23 -6.53
CA ILE A 315 -27.80 -4.86 -7.03
C ILE A 315 -27.95 -4.42 -8.50
N VAL A 316 -27.33 -3.33 -8.88
CA VAL A 316 -27.36 -2.86 -10.27
C VAL A 316 -26.20 -3.45 -11.06
N GLY A 317 -26.50 -4.17 -12.13
CA GLY A 317 -25.52 -4.72 -13.07
C GLY A 317 -25.42 -3.90 -14.36
N TYR A 318 -24.20 -3.71 -14.89
CA TYR A 318 -23.98 -3.04 -16.17
C TYR A 318 -22.88 -3.70 -17.00
N VAL A 319 -23.18 -3.97 -18.28
CA VAL A 319 -22.20 -4.49 -19.25
C VAL A 319 -21.83 -3.38 -20.24
N ALA A 320 -20.67 -2.79 -20.05
CA ALA A 320 -20.13 -1.74 -20.90
C ALA A 320 -19.47 -2.30 -22.17
N ASP A 321 -19.42 -1.49 -23.23
CA ASP A 321 -18.69 -1.85 -24.44
C ASP A 321 -17.17 -1.75 -24.25
N ASN A 322 -16.71 -0.75 -23.47
CA ASN A 322 -15.31 -0.53 -23.11
C ASN A 322 -15.19 0.19 -21.76
N GLU A 323 -13.96 0.42 -21.30
CA GLU A 323 -13.65 1.08 -20.03
C GLU A 323 -14.18 2.52 -19.90
N HIS A 324 -14.28 3.26 -21.00
CA HIS A 324 -14.82 4.62 -20.98
C HIS A 324 -16.34 4.63 -20.90
N ASP A 325 -17.01 3.65 -21.53
CA ASP A 325 -18.45 3.45 -21.41
C ASP A 325 -18.81 3.02 -19.98
N GLU A 326 -18.02 2.16 -19.36
CA GLU A 326 -18.14 1.79 -17.95
C GLU A 326 -17.99 3.02 -17.03
N ALA A 327 -16.96 3.83 -17.25
CA ALA A 327 -16.73 5.04 -16.46
C ALA A 327 -17.86 6.07 -16.62
N ARG A 328 -18.45 6.18 -17.84
CA ARG A 328 -19.59 7.06 -18.09
C ARG A 328 -20.83 6.59 -17.33
N PHE A 329 -21.12 5.29 -17.37
CA PHE A 329 -22.21 4.72 -16.59
C PHE A 329 -22.06 5.04 -15.10
N VAL A 330 -20.85 4.86 -14.54
CA VAL A 330 -20.58 5.18 -13.13
C VAL A 330 -20.85 6.66 -12.85
N ALA A 331 -20.39 7.58 -13.71
CA ALA A 331 -20.62 9.02 -13.54
C ALA A 331 -22.11 9.38 -13.62
N GLU A 332 -22.84 8.86 -14.59
CA GLU A 332 -24.27 9.11 -14.78
C GLU A 332 -25.11 8.58 -13.59
N GLU A 333 -24.78 7.40 -13.06
CA GLU A 333 -25.47 6.87 -11.89
C GLU A 333 -25.15 7.64 -10.59
N ILE A 334 -23.91 8.15 -10.44
CA ILE A 334 -23.53 9.02 -9.31
C ILE A 334 -24.36 10.31 -9.33
N ASP A 335 -24.47 10.98 -10.48
CA ASP A 335 -25.30 12.17 -10.63
C ASP A 335 -26.78 11.87 -10.42
N ALA A 336 -27.28 10.73 -10.94
CA ALA A 336 -28.66 10.31 -10.70
C ALA A 336 -28.97 10.06 -9.24
N LEU A 337 -28.04 9.48 -8.47
CA LEU A 337 -28.16 9.26 -7.03
C LEU A 337 -28.16 10.59 -6.24
N ALA A 338 -27.33 11.54 -6.66
CA ALA A 338 -27.30 12.86 -6.07
C ALA A 338 -28.63 13.61 -6.28
N ASP A 339 -29.19 13.55 -7.50
CA ASP A 339 -30.43 14.23 -7.87
C ASP A 339 -31.68 13.58 -7.28
N SER A 340 -31.78 12.24 -7.29
CA SER A 340 -32.97 11.50 -6.91
C SER A 340 -33.05 11.15 -5.43
N GLU A 341 -31.93 10.85 -4.78
CA GLU A 341 -31.87 10.39 -3.39
C GLU A 341 -31.18 11.38 -2.45
N GLY A 342 -30.62 12.47 -2.98
CA GLY A 342 -29.89 13.48 -2.21
C GLY A 342 -28.59 12.95 -1.60
N LEU A 343 -28.02 11.86 -2.17
CA LEU A 343 -26.72 11.33 -1.78
C LEU A 343 -25.63 12.35 -2.12
N LYS A 344 -24.72 12.59 -1.18
CA LYS A 344 -23.56 13.46 -1.41
C LYS A 344 -22.47 12.66 -2.12
N TYR A 345 -21.59 13.34 -2.85
CA TYR A 345 -20.42 12.70 -3.45
C TYR A 345 -19.55 11.95 -2.44
N GLY A 346 -19.45 12.46 -1.18
CA GLY A 346 -18.74 11.78 -0.09
C GLY A 346 -19.39 10.47 0.38
N ASP A 347 -20.65 10.20 0.04
CA ASP A 347 -21.36 8.96 0.33
C ASP A 347 -21.07 7.85 -0.68
N VAL A 348 -20.30 8.16 -1.74
CA VAL A 348 -20.05 7.27 -2.87
C VAL A 348 -18.60 6.84 -2.93
N ALA A 349 -18.38 5.54 -3.12
CA ALA A 349 -17.07 4.98 -3.39
C ALA A 349 -17.05 4.16 -4.69
N VAL A 350 -15.92 4.23 -5.41
CA VAL A 350 -15.67 3.43 -6.60
C VAL A 350 -14.44 2.57 -6.36
N PHE A 351 -14.64 1.25 -6.41
CA PHE A 351 -13.58 0.28 -6.18
C PHE A 351 -13.16 -0.42 -7.46
N TYR A 352 -11.86 -0.65 -7.56
CA TYR A 352 -11.25 -1.38 -8.66
C TYR A 352 -10.15 -2.32 -8.14
N ARG A 353 -9.74 -3.29 -8.98
CA ARG A 353 -8.73 -4.28 -8.58
C ARG A 353 -7.31 -3.72 -8.57
N THR A 354 -6.99 -2.83 -9.50
CA THR A 354 -5.66 -2.21 -9.64
C THR A 354 -5.77 -0.73 -9.94
N ASN A 355 -4.80 0.07 -9.51
CA ASN A 355 -4.77 1.52 -9.72
C ASN A 355 -4.78 1.93 -11.20
N ASN A 356 -4.31 1.08 -12.12
CA ASN A 356 -4.38 1.38 -13.55
C ASN A 356 -5.82 1.54 -14.06
N SER A 357 -6.80 0.97 -13.37
CA SER A 357 -8.22 1.06 -13.74
C SER A 357 -8.82 2.43 -13.42
N SER A 358 -8.19 3.25 -12.55
CA SER A 358 -8.73 4.57 -12.19
C SER A 358 -8.71 5.56 -13.34
N ARG A 359 -7.77 5.43 -14.28
CA ARG A 359 -7.52 6.43 -15.32
C ARG A 359 -8.75 6.77 -16.16
N ALA A 360 -9.50 5.77 -16.63
CA ALA A 360 -10.71 6.01 -17.43
C ALA A 360 -11.80 6.70 -16.60
N LEU A 361 -11.93 6.35 -15.31
CA LEU A 361 -12.85 6.99 -14.37
C LEU A 361 -12.44 8.44 -14.13
N GLU A 362 -11.16 8.72 -13.86
CA GLU A 362 -10.64 10.08 -13.66
C GLU A 362 -10.90 10.97 -14.86
N GLU A 363 -10.61 10.49 -16.08
CA GLU A 363 -10.86 11.23 -17.33
C GLU A 363 -12.34 11.59 -17.51
N VAL A 364 -13.25 10.68 -17.16
CA VAL A 364 -14.70 10.92 -17.25
C VAL A 364 -15.18 11.85 -16.15
N PHE A 365 -14.73 11.67 -14.89
CA PHE A 365 -15.13 12.49 -13.75
C PHE A 365 -14.69 13.96 -13.92
N ILE A 366 -13.48 14.19 -14.44
CA ILE A 366 -13.01 15.53 -14.78
C ILE A 366 -13.94 16.19 -15.82
N ARG A 367 -14.36 15.46 -16.86
CA ARG A 367 -15.26 15.98 -17.89
C ARG A 367 -16.68 16.23 -17.38
N ALA A 368 -17.16 15.38 -16.47
CA ALA A 368 -18.47 15.49 -15.85
C ALA A 368 -18.51 16.54 -14.71
N GLY A 369 -17.33 17.02 -14.25
CA GLY A 369 -17.24 17.96 -13.13
C GLY A 369 -17.51 17.29 -11.78
N ILE A 370 -17.39 15.97 -11.66
CA ILE A 370 -17.56 15.21 -10.43
C ILE A 370 -16.28 15.34 -9.60
N PRO A 371 -16.33 15.91 -8.39
CA PRO A 371 -15.16 15.97 -7.52
C PRO A 371 -14.82 14.58 -6.99
N TYR A 372 -13.54 14.20 -7.08
CA TYR A 372 -13.09 12.89 -6.62
C TYR A 372 -11.72 12.94 -5.95
N LYS A 373 -11.41 11.92 -5.15
CA LYS A 373 -10.09 11.65 -4.58
C LYS A 373 -9.70 10.20 -4.83
N VAL A 374 -8.50 9.98 -5.38
CA VAL A 374 -7.92 8.63 -5.52
C VAL A 374 -7.08 8.34 -4.27
N VAL A 375 -7.46 7.30 -3.54
CA VAL A 375 -6.73 6.82 -2.35
C VAL A 375 -5.76 5.71 -2.78
N GLY A 376 -4.51 5.76 -2.25
CA GLY A 376 -3.44 4.83 -2.65
C GLY A 376 -2.73 5.25 -3.95
N GLY A 377 -2.82 6.54 -4.32
CA GLY A 377 -1.93 7.19 -5.29
C GLY A 377 -0.52 7.36 -4.72
N VAL A 378 0.28 8.25 -5.33
CA VAL A 378 1.59 8.63 -4.73
C VAL A 378 1.31 9.39 -3.44
N ARG A 379 1.67 8.77 -2.31
CA ARG A 379 1.46 9.36 -0.97
C ARG A 379 2.22 10.65 -0.82
N PHE A 380 1.75 11.56 0.05
CA PHE A 380 2.42 12.81 0.36
C PHE A 380 3.90 12.57 0.73
N TYR A 381 4.16 11.65 1.66
CA TYR A 381 5.53 11.32 2.09
C TYR A 381 6.35 10.50 1.07
N GLU A 382 5.74 9.97 0.02
CA GLU A 382 6.43 9.29 -1.09
C GLU A 382 6.85 10.23 -2.22
N ARG A 383 6.35 11.48 -2.23
CA ARG A 383 6.75 12.49 -3.20
C ARG A 383 8.24 12.77 -3.09
N ARG A 384 8.89 12.91 -4.25
CA ARG A 384 10.35 13.02 -4.33
C ARG A 384 10.90 14.11 -3.44
N GLU A 385 10.33 15.32 -3.52
CA GLU A 385 10.74 16.50 -2.76
C GLU A 385 10.58 16.30 -1.25
N ILE A 386 9.51 15.66 -0.82
CA ILE A 386 9.26 15.34 0.59
C ILE A 386 10.27 14.32 1.08
N ARG A 387 10.50 13.25 0.31
CA ARG A 387 11.50 12.23 0.65
C ARG A 387 12.93 12.78 0.72
N ASP A 388 13.25 13.77 -0.11
CA ASP A 388 14.54 14.42 -0.08
C ASP A 388 14.73 15.18 1.25
N ILE A 389 13.72 15.93 1.71
CA ILE A 389 13.78 16.64 2.99
C ILE A 389 13.72 15.69 4.19
N VAL A 390 12.85 14.67 4.15
CA VAL A 390 12.83 13.63 5.19
C VAL A 390 14.18 12.92 5.31
N ALA A 391 14.89 12.70 4.19
CA ALA A 391 16.24 12.12 4.22
C ALA A 391 17.25 13.06 4.90
N TYR A 392 17.16 14.38 4.72
CA TYR A 392 17.94 15.34 5.52
C TYR A 392 17.65 15.22 7.00
N LEU A 393 16.38 15.20 7.37
CA LEU A 393 15.95 15.08 8.78
C LEU A 393 16.45 13.77 9.39
N ARG A 394 16.36 12.64 8.65
CA ARG A 394 16.90 11.35 9.09
C ARG A 394 18.40 11.37 9.34
N VAL A 395 19.17 12.04 8.47
CA VAL A 395 20.63 12.18 8.63
C VAL A 395 20.99 13.09 9.81
N LEU A 396 20.16 14.07 10.13
CA LEU A 396 20.34 14.92 11.32
C LEU A 396 20.12 14.12 12.60
N ASP A 397 19.10 13.27 12.64
CA ASP A 397 18.77 12.39 13.77
C ASP A 397 19.72 11.19 13.88
N ASN A 398 19.98 10.50 12.74
CA ASN A 398 20.86 9.35 12.65
C ASN A 398 21.94 9.56 11.57
N PRO A 399 23.12 10.07 11.94
CA PRO A 399 24.24 10.25 11.00
C PRO A 399 24.75 8.94 10.36
N GLY A 400 24.46 7.79 10.94
CA GLY A 400 24.80 6.47 10.41
C GLY A 400 23.97 6.03 9.21
N ASP A 401 22.81 6.67 8.94
CA ASP A 401 21.92 6.32 7.82
C ASP A 401 22.57 6.60 6.46
N SER A 402 23.25 5.59 5.94
CA SER A 402 24.01 5.69 4.68
C SER A 402 23.13 5.83 3.45
N VAL A 403 21.91 5.31 3.46
CA VAL A 403 20.97 5.41 2.33
C VAL A 403 20.46 6.83 2.21
N SER A 404 19.98 7.41 3.31
CA SER A 404 19.56 8.82 3.36
C SER A 404 20.72 9.77 3.07
N MET A 405 21.92 9.51 3.60
CA MET A 405 23.09 10.32 3.37
C MET A 405 23.47 10.38 1.88
N ARG A 406 23.50 9.23 1.19
CA ARG A 406 23.78 9.17 -0.25
C ARG A 406 22.69 9.83 -1.08
N ARG A 407 21.45 9.77 -0.64
CA ARG A 407 20.34 10.44 -1.30
C ARG A 407 20.51 11.96 -1.33
N ILE A 408 20.94 12.55 -0.22
CA ILE A 408 21.04 14.01 -0.07
C ILE A 408 22.39 14.60 -0.50
N LEU A 409 23.43 13.76 -0.67
CA LEU A 409 24.81 14.19 -0.90
C LEU A 409 24.94 15.21 -2.06
N ASN A 410 24.19 14.98 -3.14
CA ASN A 410 24.16 15.84 -4.32
C ASN A 410 22.74 16.32 -4.68
N THR A 411 21.85 16.42 -3.70
CA THR A 411 20.48 16.90 -3.84
C THR A 411 20.20 17.99 -2.81
N PRO A 412 20.05 19.28 -3.20
CA PRO A 412 20.27 19.90 -4.51
C PRO A 412 21.68 19.71 -5.08
N ARG A 413 21.89 19.99 -6.36
CA ARG A 413 23.18 19.77 -7.02
C ARG A 413 24.32 20.61 -6.41
N ARG A 414 25.36 19.94 -5.89
CA ARG A 414 26.53 20.56 -5.24
C ARG A 414 27.84 20.31 -5.95
N GLY A 415 27.81 19.55 -7.06
CA GLY A 415 29.00 19.15 -7.78
C GLY A 415 29.73 17.95 -7.17
N ILE A 416 29.09 17.21 -6.27
CA ILE A 416 29.56 15.94 -5.74
C ILE A 416 28.98 14.84 -6.63
N GLY A 417 29.74 14.40 -7.62
CA GLY A 417 29.31 13.37 -8.57
C GLY A 417 29.62 11.95 -8.11
N ASP A 418 29.12 10.96 -8.86
CA ASP A 418 29.25 9.51 -8.58
C ASP A 418 30.66 9.05 -8.31
N ARG A 419 31.69 9.66 -9.00
CA ARG A 419 33.08 9.31 -8.76
C ARG A 419 33.56 9.74 -7.37
N ALA A 420 33.13 10.89 -6.89
CA ALA A 420 33.52 11.37 -5.57
C ALA A 420 32.84 10.51 -4.48
N GLU A 421 31.56 10.20 -4.67
CA GLU A 421 30.81 9.27 -3.80
C GLU A 421 31.51 7.89 -3.77
N ALA A 422 31.88 7.33 -4.91
CA ALA A 422 32.60 6.05 -4.98
C ALA A 422 33.93 6.07 -4.23
N CYS A 423 34.70 7.16 -4.31
CA CYS A 423 35.96 7.28 -3.54
C CYS A 423 35.71 7.26 -2.03
N VAL A 424 34.66 7.95 -1.56
CA VAL A 424 34.27 7.97 -0.14
C VAL A 424 33.78 6.58 0.29
N ALA A 425 32.98 5.90 -0.54
CA ALA A 425 32.49 4.56 -0.25
C ALA A 425 33.61 3.53 -0.11
N VAL A 426 34.57 3.53 -1.06
CA VAL A 426 35.75 2.65 -1.01
C VAL A 426 36.62 2.95 0.22
N TYR A 427 36.77 4.22 0.59
CA TYR A 427 37.46 4.58 1.83
C TYR A 427 36.77 4.04 3.07
N ALA A 428 35.46 4.19 3.13
CA ALA A 428 34.64 3.64 4.24
C ALA A 428 34.83 2.12 4.38
N GLU A 429 34.75 1.37 3.27
CA GLU A 429 34.96 -0.07 3.25
C GLU A 429 36.37 -0.48 3.71
N ASN A 430 37.39 0.20 3.20
CA ASN A 430 38.78 -0.13 3.51
C ASN A 430 39.17 0.18 4.98
N THR A 431 38.52 1.16 5.60
CA THR A 431 38.80 1.57 6.97
C THR A 431 37.83 0.98 8.00
N GLY A 432 36.75 0.34 7.54
CA GLY A 432 35.66 -0.13 8.41
C GLY A 432 34.84 1.02 9.04
N ALA A 433 34.97 2.24 8.51
CA ALA A 433 34.23 3.42 8.96
C ALA A 433 32.82 3.45 8.35
N ASN A 434 31.87 4.10 9.00
CA ASN A 434 30.59 4.38 8.38
C ASN A 434 30.73 5.48 7.30
N PHE A 435 29.70 5.65 6.46
CA PHE A 435 29.78 6.58 5.33
C PHE A 435 29.87 8.05 5.78
N ASN A 436 29.27 8.44 6.90
CA ASN A 436 29.37 9.78 7.48
C ASN A 436 30.80 10.09 7.94
N ASP A 437 31.46 9.15 8.63
CA ASP A 437 32.84 9.33 9.08
C ASP A 437 33.80 9.40 7.89
N ALA A 438 33.52 8.66 6.82
CA ALA A 438 34.28 8.74 5.58
C ALA A 438 34.07 10.10 4.87
N LEU A 439 32.88 10.70 4.92
CA LEU A 439 32.64 12.06 4.42
C LEU A 439 33.39 13.11 5.25
N GLN A 440 33.45 12.96 6.57
CA GLN A 440 34.29 13.79 7.43
C GLN A 440 35.76 13.68 7.08
N ALA A 441 36.27 12.45 6.88
CA ALA A 441 37.61 12.21 6.42
C ALA A 441 37.88 12.84 5.03
N ALA A 442 36.90 12.84 4.16
CA ALA A 442 37.00 13.49 2.85
C ALA A 442 37.05 15.04 2.96
N ALA A 443 36.26 15.62 3.87
CA ALA A 443 36.32 17.04 4.16
C ALA A 443 37.68 17.51 4.70
N GLU A 444 38.38 16.62 5.42
CA GLU A 444 39.73 16.82 5.97
C GLU A 444 40.84 16.46 4.98
N GLY A 445 40.52 16.06 3.73
CA GLY A 445 41.49 15.70 2.71
C GLY A 445 42.18 14.35 2.92
N ARG A 446 41.62 13.45 3.74
CA ARG A 446 42.18 12.12 4.06
C ARG A 446 41.77 11.00 3.10
N VAL A 447 40.83 11.26 2.18
CA VAL A 447 40.33 10.25 1.22
C VAL A 447 41.20 10.28 -0.06
N PRO A 448 41.88 9.18 -0.41
CA PRO A 448 42.70 9.11 -1.61
C PRO A 448 41.87 9.26 -2.89
N MET A 449 42.54 9.79 -3.95
CA MET A 449 41.98 9.93 -5.31
C MET A 449 40.79 10.91 -5.43
N LEU A 450 40.42 11.61 -4.37
CA LEU A 450 39.46 12.71 -4.42
C LEU A 450 40.14 13.96 -4.99
N ASN A 451 39.50 14.68 -5.89
CA ASN A 451 40.01 15.94 -6.38
C ASN A 451 39.63 17.10 -5.45
N SER A 452 40.45 18.17 -5.43
CA SER A 452 40.24 19.31 -4.52
C SER A 452 38.92 20.05 -4.70
N ARG A 453 38.27 19.96 -5.87
CA ARG A 453 36.94 20.53 -6.08
C ARG A 453 35.89 19.72 -5.32
N SER A 454 35.97 18.40 -5.41
CA SER A 454 35.07 17.49 -4.69
C SER A 454 35.32 17.54 -3.17
N GLU A 455 36.57 17.65 -2.72
CA GLU A 455 36.90 17.83 -1.30
C GLU A 455 36.23 19.10 -0.73
N LYS A 456 36.38 20.24 -1.42
CA LYS A 456 35.75 21.48 -1.00
C LYS A 456 34.19 21.39 -0.99
N ALA A 457 33.63 20.73 -1.98
CA ALA A 457 32.18 20.54 -2.05
C ALA A 457 31.66 19.65 -0.90
N ILE A 458 32.39 18.58 -0.57
CA ILE A 458 32.10 17.70 0.57
C ILE A 458 32.29 18.47 1.90
N ALA A 459 33.38 19.24 2.05
CA ALA A 459 33.58 20.03 3.25
C ALA A 459 32.43 21.04 3.51
N SER A 460 32.03 21.76 2.46
CA SER A 460 30.87 22.67 2.55
C SER A 460 29.57 21.93 2.88
N PHE A 461 29.37 20.73 2.37
CA PHE A 461 28.21 19.89 2.68
C PHE A 461 28.23 19.44 4.16
N VAL A 462 29.37 18.97 4.66
CA VAL A 462 29.54 18.60 6.07
C VAL A 462 29.32 19.77 6.99
N GLU A 463 29.92 20.94 6.71
CA GLU A 463 29.71 22.18 7.48
C GLU A 463 28.23 22.61 7.52
N MET A 464 27.54 22.48 6.40
CA MET A 464 26.11 22.77 6.33
C MET A 464 25.32 21.80 7.25
N LEU A 465 25.60 20.50 7.21
CA LEU A 465 24.92 19.53 8.09
C LEU A 465 25.21 19.81 9.58
N ASP A 466 26.46 20.15 9.93
CA ASP A 466 26.81 20.48 11.31
C ASP A 466 26.07 21.76 11.79
N SER A 467 25.91 22.73 10.89
CA SER A 467 25.13 23.93 11.19
C SER A 467 23.63 23.65 11.41
N LEU A 468 23.09 22.63 10.75
CA LEU A 468 21.71 22.17 10.94
C LEU A 468 21.57 21.34 12.22
N ARG A 469 22.56 20.49 12.55
CA ARG A 469 22.60 19.74 13.82
C ARG A 469 22.56 20.64 15.03
N ALA A 470 23.19 21.83 14.97
CA ALA A 470 23.14 22.83 16.04
C ALA A 470 21.71 23.39 16.28
N LYS A 471 20.75 23.06 15.42
CA LYS A 471 19.33 23.47 15.49
C LYS A 471 18.37 22.36 15.86
N LEU A 472 18.87 21.19 16.28
CA LEU A 472 18.01 20.05 16.64
C LEU A 472 17.09 20.33 17.83
N ASP A 473 17.46 21.29 18.68
CA ASP A 473 16.65 21.72 19.83
C ASP A 473 15.63 22.81 19.47
N ASP A 474 15.68 23.37 18.23
CA ASP A 474 14.70 24.33 17.75
C ASP A 474 13.33 23.63 17.56
N GLU A 475 12.26 24.41 17.38
CA GLU A 475 10.95 23.88 17.03
C GLU A 475 11.02 23.16 15.67
N LEU A 476 10.32 22.02 15.53
CA LEU A 476 10.49 21.13 14.38
C LEU A 476 10.17 21.81 13.03
N GLY A 477 9.13 22.62 12.95
CA GLY A 477 8.79 23.37 11.74
C GLY A 477 9.90 24.35 11.35
N ASP A 478 10.49 25.04 12.35
CA ASP A 478 11.64 25.93 12.14
C ASP A 478 12.88 25.17 11.67
N LEU A 479 13.09 23.94 12.17
CA LEU A 479 14.16 23.07 11.70
C LEU A 479 13.95 22.67 10.24
N VAL A 480 12.72 22.25 9.85
CA VAL A 480 12.38 21.91 8.46
C VAL A 480 12.61 23.12 7.55
N GLU A 481 12.19 24.29 7.97
CA GLU A 481 12.41 25.53 7.21
C GLU A 481 13.90 25.86 7.06
N ALA A 482 14.69 25.70 8.13
CA ALA A 482 16.14 25.85 8.08
C ALA A 482 16.81 24.85 7.12
N VAL A 483 16.33 23.63 7.05
CA VAL A 483 16.77 22.64 6.06
C VAL A 483 16.50 23.12 4.64
N LEU A 484 15.28 23.58 4.33
CA LEU A 484 14.90 24.09 3.01
C LEU A 484 15.76 25.28 2.55
N GLU A 485 16.06 26.19 3.46
CA GLU A 485 16.84 27.40 3.17
C GLU A 485 18.35 27.10 3.03
N ARG A 486 18.94 26.44 4.04
CA ARG A 486 20.40 26.21 4.07
C ARG A 486 20.90 25.25 3.01
N THR A 487 20.08 24.26 2.65
CA THR A 487 20.40 23.35 1.55
C THR A 487 20.30 24.01 0.18
N GLY A 488 19.54 25.12 0.08
CA GLY A 488 19.21 25.80 -1.17
C GLY A 488 18.08 25.11 -1.96
N TYR A 489 17.38 24.14 -1.37
CA TYR A 489 16.34 23.37 -2.05
C TYR A 489 15.17 24.28 -2.47
N ARG A 490 14.68 25.14 -1.54
CA ARG A 490 13.65 26.15 -1.84
C ARG A 490 14.06 27.06 -2.98
N ARG A 491 15.28 27.59 -2.94
CA ARG A 491 15.83 28.52 -3.96
C ARG A 491 15.92 27.85 -5.35
N GLU A 492 16.27 26.57 -5.43
CA GLU A 492 16.34 25.83 -6.69
C GLU A 492 14.94 25.73 -7.33
N LEU A 493 13.90 25.42 -6.55
CA LEU A 493 12.53 25.33 -7.02
C LEU A 493 11.95 26.71 -7.40
N GLU A 494 12.20 27.74 -6.60
CA GLU A 494 11.75 29.11 -6.88
C GLU A 494 12.37 29.70 -8.16
N ALA A 495 13.60 29.31 -8.47
CA ALA A 495 14.29 29.74 -9.69
C ALA A 495 13.84 28.99 -10.95
N SER A 496 13.07 27.92 -10.81
CA SER A 496 12.55 27.13 -11.91
C SER A 496 11.32 27.76 -12.55
N SER A 497 11.18 27.64 -13.86
CA SER A 497 9.98 28.03 -14.61
C SER A 497 9.04 26.86 -14.89
N ASP A 498 9.34 25.65 -14.37
CA ASP A 498 8.51 24.47 -14.54
C ASP A 498 7.30 24.54 -13.59
N PRO A 499 6.06 24.45 -14.10
CA PRO A 499 4.87 24.39 -13.25
C PRO A 499 4.87 23.25 -12.22
N GLN A 500 5.58 22.16 -12.50
CA GLN A 500 5.73 21.05 -11.56
C GLN A 500 6.57 21.44 -10.35
N ASP A 501 7.55 22.32 -10.51
CA ASP A 501 8.39 22.77 -9.40
C ASP A 501 7.65 23.73 -8.46
N LEU A 502 6.66 24.49 -8.96
CA LEU A 502 5.74 25.25 -8.11
C LEU A 502 4.90 24.32 -7.23
N ALA A 503 4.35 23.24 -7.81
CA ALA A 503 3.60 22.26 -7.04
C ALA A 503 4.47 21.53 -5.99
N ARG A 504 5.76 21.31 -6.29
CA ARG A 504 6.72 20.77 -5.31
C ARG A 504 6.97 21.75 -4.16
N LEU A 505 7.07 23.04 -4.48
CA LEU A 505 7.22 24.08 -3.45
C LEU A 505 6.02 24.14 -2.51
N ASP A 506 4.79 24.02 -3.04
CA ASP A 506 3.57 23.94 -2.24
C ASP A 506 3.59 22.71 -1.31
N ASN A 507 4.03 21.55 -1.81
CA ASN A 507 4.19 20.34 -0.99
C ASN A 507 5.21 20.53 0.14
N LEU A 508 6.30 21.26 -0.10
CA LEU A 508 7.30 21.54 0.93
C LEU A 508 6.79 22.52 1.98
N ASN A 509 6.00 23.53 1.60
CA ASN A 509 5.33 24.42 2.53
C ASN A 509 4.32 23.66 3.40
N GLU A 510 3.60 22.69 2.82
CA GLU A 510 2.71 21.81 3.56
C GLU A 510 3.49 20.95 4.58
N LEU A 511 4.66 20.42 4.20
CA LEU A 511 5.51 19.69 5.14
C LEU A 511 5.93 20.52 6.35
N VAL A 512 6.26 21.81 6.14
CA VAL A 512 6.57 22.76 7.23
C VAL A 512 5.36 22.91 8.15
N SER A 513 4.16 23.10 7.58
CA SER A 513 2.92 23.23 8.34
C SER A 513 2.62 21.98 9.18
N VAL A 514 2.76 20.81 8.60
CA VAL A 514 2.59 19.52 9.30
C VAL A 514 3.61 19.36 10.44
N ALA A 515 4.84 19.81 10.26
CA ALA A 515 5.86 19.75 11.29
C ALA A 515 5.53 20.69 12.48
N HIS A 516 5.04 21.92 12.23
CA HIS A 516 4.56 22.82 13.26
C HIS A 516 3.35 22.28 14.02
N GLU A 517 2.37 21.72 13.29
CA GLU A 517 1.20 21.08 13.90
C GLU A 517 1.62 19.92 14.81
N PHE A 518 2.51 19.06 14.34
CA PHE A 518 3.04 17.95 15.15
C PHE A 518 3.69 18.40 16.43
N SER A 519 4.53 19.46 16.37
CA SER A 519 5.17 20.04 17.57
C SER A 519 4.14 20.61 18.56
N THR A 520 3.12 21.27 18.04
CA THR A 520 2.03 21.85 18.85
C THR A 520 1.22 20.76 19.54
N ASP A 521 0.85 19.70 18.80
CA ASP A 521 0.11 18.56 19.33
C ASP A 521 0.89 17.85 20.43
N LEU A 522 2.18 17.65 20.21
CA LEU A 522 3.06 17.01 21.19
C LEU A 522 3.23 17.86 22.46
N ALA A 523 3.38 19.19 22.30
CA ALA A 523 3.47 20.10 23.44
C ALA A 523 2.18 20.14 24.25
N ASN A 524 1.02 20.15 23.57
CA ASN A 524 -0.29 20.08 24.20
C ASN A 524 -0.49 18.78 24.96
N ALA A 525 -0.09 17.63 24.36
CA ALA A 525 -0.17 16.32 25.02
C ALA A 525 0.70 16.26 26.28
N ARG A 526 1.92 16.80 26.24
CA ARG A 526 2.83 16.91 27.40
C ARG A 526 2.23 17.80 28.50
N ALA A 527 1.70 18.96 28.14
CA ALA A 527 1.09 19.88 29.10
C ALA A 527 -0.15 19.27 29.79
N LEU A 528 -0.96 18.51 29.06
CA LEU A 528 -2.10 17.76 29.62
C LEU A 528 -1.65 16.65 30.57
N ALA A 529 -0.55 15.95 30.23
CA ALA A 529 0.05 14.93 31.08
C ALA A 529 0.54 15.49 32.41
N GLU A 530 1.20 16.63 32.40
CA GLU A 530 1.68 17.33 33.60
C GLU A 530 0.53 17.80 34.52
N GLN A 531 -0.64 18.11 33.95
CA GLN A 531 -1.82 18.50 34.71
C GLN A 531 -2.59 17.29 35.28
N GLY A 532 -2.14 16.06 35.02
CA GLY A 532 -2.80 14.83 35.44
C GLY A 532 -4.08 14.49 34.64
N GLU A 533 -4.36 15.26 33.58
CA GLU A 533 -5.49 15.05 32.66
C GLU A 533 -5.06 14.40 31.34
N GLY A 534 -3.75 14.30 31.09
CA GLY A 534 -3.14 13.69 29.90
C GLY A 534 -2.61 12.28 30.11
N GLU A 535 -1.99 11.74 29.08
CA GLU A 535 -1.20 10.50 29.21
C GLU A 535 -0.06 10.76 30.20
N PRO A 536 0.13 9.93 31.25
CA PRO A 536 1.40 9.97 31.96
C PRO A 536 2.46 9.74 30.87
N VAL A 537 3.45 10.59 30.83
CA VAL A 537 4.66 10.31 30.06
C VAL A 537 5.12 8.96 30.58
N ASP A 538 5.11 7.96 29.72
CA ASP A 538 5.54 6.61 30.08
C ASP A 538 7.02 6.77 30.46
N GLU A 539 7.34 6.77 31.77
CA GLU A 539 8.70 7.00 32.30
C GLU A 539 9.70 6.01 31.71
N ASP A 540 9.19 4.93 31.14
CA ASP A 540 9.96 3.90 30.47
C ASP A 540 10.24 4.18 28.97
N ILE A 541 9.67 5.23 28.36
CA ILE A 541 10.00 5.60 26.97
C ILE A 541 11.16 6.58 27.00
N PRO A 542 12.33 6.26 26.42
CA PRO A 542 13.39 7.23 26.24
C PRO A 542 12.82 8.46 25.53
N ASP A 543 13.09 9.66 26.04
CA ASP A 543 12.76 10.90 25.30
C ASP A 543 13.64 10.92 24.05
N THR A 544 13.15 10.33 22.99
CA THR A 544 13.86 10.25 21.69
C THR A 544 13.91 11.60 20.96
N GLY A 545 13.33 12.64 21.57
CA GLY A 545 13.23 13.96 20.94
C GLY A 545 12.06 14.07 19.93
N VAL A 546 11.68 15.32 19.65
CA VAL A 546 10.52 15.63 18.78
C VAL A 546 10.78 15.16 17.34
N LEU A 547 11.99 15.33 16.83
CA LEU A 547 12.39 14.92 15.48
C LEU A 547 12.27 13.40 15.28
N ALA A 548 12.78 12.59 16.19
CA ALA A 548 12.71 11.14 16.08
C ALA A 548 11.26 10.63 16.10
N GLN A 549 10.40 11.21 16.94
CA GLN A 549 8.97 10.87 16.99
C GLN A 549 8.25 11.27 15.69
N PHE A 550 8.59 12.42 15.11
CA PHE A 550 8.06 12.82 13.81
C PHE A 550 8.49 11.86 12.69
N LEU A 551 9.76 11.50 12.63
CA LEU A 551 10.29 10.55 11.65
C LEU A 551 9.66 9.15 11.79
N GLU A 552 9.38 8.73 13.00
CA GLU A 552 8.63 7.50 13.27
C GLU A 552 7.20 7.60 12.70
N ARG A 553 6.48 8.68 13.00
CA ARG A 553 5.14 8.93 12.45
C ARG A 553 5.15 8.89 10.93
N VAL A 554 6.08 9.62 10.28
CA VAL A 554 6.23 9.66 8.81
C VAL A 554 6.48 8.26 8.23
N SER A 555 7.31 7.45 8.90
CA SER A 555 7.64 6.09 8.42
C SER A 555 6.48 5.10 8.56
N LEU A 556 5.59 5.28 9.53
CA LEU A 556 4.50 4.36 9.84
C LEU A 556 3.14 4.74 9.23
N VAL A 557 3.07 5.79 8.39
CA VAL A 557 1.82 6.18 7.69
C VAL A 557 1.42 5.10 6.68
N ALA A 558 0.14 4.69 6.73
CA ALA A 558 -0.47 3.75 5.80
C ALA A 558 -1.44 4.43 4.82
N ASP A 559 -1.75 3.78 3.68
CA ASP A 559 -2.73 4.30 2.69
C ASP A 559 -4.10 4.59 3.32
N ALA A 560 -4.49 3.78 4.29
CA ALA A 560 -5.76 3.94 4.99
C ALA A 560 -5.84 5.24 5.81
N ASP A 561 -4.70 5.81 6.19
CA ASP A 561 -4.64 7.06 6.96
C ASP A 561 -4.92 8.30 6.10
N GLU A 562 -4.82 8.19 4.77
CA GLU A 562 -5.13 9.27 3.80
C GLU A 562 -6.60 9.33 3.36
N ILE A 563 -7.45 8.45 3.89
CA ILE A 563 -8.86 8.39 3.52
C ILE A 563 -9.57 9.66 4.01
N PRO A 564 -10.34 10.37 3.13
CA PRO A 564 -11.09 11.54 3.54
C PRO A 564 -12.04 11.24 4.71
N GLU A 565 -12.22 12.21 5.59
CA GLU A 565 -13.24 12.11 6.63
C GLU A 565 -14.64 12.02 6.02
N ASP A 566 -15.57 11.37 6.73
CA ASP A 566 -16.96 11.23 6.31
C ASP A 566 -17.57 12.60 5.97
N GLY A 567 -18.13 12.72 4.77
CA GLY A 567 -18.79 13.94 4.30
C GLY A 567 -17.90 14.95 3.57
N ALA A 568 -16.67 14.60 3.18
CA ALA A 568 -15.74 15.49 2.46
C ALA A 568 -16.23 15.99 1.08
N GLY A 569 -17.42 15.65 0.63
CA GLY A 569 -18.01 16.17 -0.61
C GLY A 569 -17.34 15.70 -1.90
N VAL A 570 -16.51 14.65 -1.86
CA VAL A 570 -15.81 14.07 -3.01
C VAL A 570 -16.05 12.57 -3.11
N VAL A 571 -16.17 12.05 -4.33
CA VAL A 571 -16.23 10.60 -4.58
C VAL A 571 -14.90 9.97 -4.24
N THR A 572 -14.90 8.90 -3.44
CA THR A 572 -13.68 8.21 -3.05
C THR A 572 -13.39 7.05 -3.99
N MET A 573 -12.24 7.06 -4.64
CA MET A 573 -11.80 6.03 -5.58
C MET A 573 -10.60 5.27 -4.98
N MET A 574 -10.66 3.93 -4.95
CA MET A 574 -9.58 3.14 -4.35
C MET A 574 -9.56 1.69 -4.84
N THR A 575 -8.48 0.98 -4.52
CA THR A 575 -8.44 -0.47 -4.75
C THR A 575 -9.32 -1.21 -3.74
N LEU A 576 -9.79 -2.40 -4.11
CA LEU A 576 -10.54 -3.29 -3.22
C LEU A 576 -9.78 -3.62 -1.92
N HIS A 577 -8.44 -3.70 -1.96
CA HIS A 577 -7.62 -3.93 -0.77
C HIS A 577 -7.65 -2.74 0.20
N THR A 578 -7.56 -1.53 -0.33
CA THR A 578 -7.62 -0.29 0.46
C THR A 578 -9.01 -0.08 1.08
N ALA A 579 -10.06 -0.61 0.44
CA ALA A 579 -11.44 -0.51 0.93
C ALA A 579 -11.72 -1.35 2.19
N LYS A 580 -10.81 -2.24 2.59
CA LYS A 580 -10.98 -3.04 3.81
C LYS A 580 -11.07 -2.13 5.04
N GLY A 581 -12.04 -2.42 5.91
CA GLY A 581 -12.33 -1.62 7.11
C GLY A 581 -13.29 -0.44 6.88
N LEU A 582 -13.49 -0.02 5.62
CA LEU A 582 -14.38 1.09 5.28
C LEU A 582 -15.83 0.65 4.99
N GLU A 583 -16.73 1.64 4.86
CA GLU A 583 -18.11 1.42 4.46
C GLU A 583 -18.70 2.70 3.85
N PHE A 584 -19.54 2.56 2.84
CA PHE A 584 -20.13 3.68 2.12
C PHE A 584 -21.63 3.41 1.84
N PRO A 585 -22.48 4.44 1.83
CA PRO A 585 -23.88 4.31 1.44
C PRO A 585 -24.07 3.72 0.05
N ALA A 586 -23.28 4.14 -0.93
CA ALA A 586 -23.29 3.63 -2.30
C ALA A 586 -21.87 3.21 -2.75
N VAL A 587 -21.76 2.00 -3.32
CA VAL A 587 -20.50 1.43 -3.76
C VAL A 587 -20.61 0.95 -5.20
N PHE A 588 -19.66 1.34 -6.01
CA PHE A 588 -19.43 0.83 -7.37
C PHE A 588 -18.20 -0.06 -7.36
N VAL A 589 -18.33 -1.29 -7.86
CA VAL A 589 -17.19 -2.18 -8.06
C VAL A 589 -17.05 -2.46 -9.55
N THR A 590 -15.98 -1.98 -10.14
CA THR A 590 -15.74 -2.03 -11.59
C THR A 590 -14.81 -3.16 -11.98
N GLY A 591 -14.87 -3.59 -13.24
CA GLY A 591 -13.92 -4.55 -13.80
C GLY A 591 -14.19 -6.01 -13.47
N TRP A 592 -15.45 -6.43 -13.35
CA TRP A 592 -15.84 -7.83 -13.09
C TRP A 592 -15.61 -8.73 -14.30
N GLU A 593 -14.35 -8.97 -14.63
CA GLU A 593 -13.89 -9.74 -15.79
C GLU A 593 -12.77 -10.70 -15.38
N ASP A 594 -12.82 -11.95 -15.84
CA ASP A 594 -11.70 -12.88 -15.67
C ASP A 594 -10.43 -12.31 -16.35
N GLY A 595 -9.35 -12.18 -15.59
CA GLY A 595 -8.13 -11.52 -15.98
C GLY A 595 -7.92 -10.11 -15.39
N MET A 596 -9.03 -9.43 -15.04
CA MET A 596 -9.02 -8.20 -14.24
C MET A 596 -9.40 -8.49 -12.79
N PHE A 597 -10.58 -9.03 -12.57
CA PHE A 597 -11.10 -9.44 -11.28
C PHE A 597 -11.96 -10.71 -11.40
N PRO A 598 -11.44 -11.90 -11.08
CA PRO A 598 -10.12 -12.18 -10.50
C PRO A 598 -8.95 -11.83 -11.42
N HIS A 599 -7.83 -11.46 -10.79
CA HIS A 599 -6.61 -11.09 -11.51
C HIS A 599 -6.05 -12.30 -12.30
N MET A 600 -5.44 -12.03 -13.47
CA MET A 600 -4.92 -13.08 -14.37
C MET A 600 -4.04 -14.13 -13.67
N ARG A 601 -3.20 -13.71 -12.72
CA ARG A 601 -2.30 -14.62 -11.99
C ARG A 601 -3.05 -15.65 -11.16
N ALA A 602 -4.17 -15.25 -10.57
CA ALA A 602 -4.96 -16.11 -9.70
C ALA A 602 -5.77 -17.19 -10.45
N LEU A 603 -5.94 -17.03 -11.77
CA LEU A 603 -6.76 -17.98 -12.54
C LEU A 603 -6.21 -19.40 -12.59
N GLY A 604 -4.91 -19.58 -12.36
CA GLY A 604 -4.21 -20.87 -12.40
C GLY A 604 -3.96 -21.52 -11.03
N ASP A 605 -4.20 -20.79 -9.93
CA ASP A 605 -3.94 -21.26 -8.56
C ASP A 605 -5.22 -21.21 -7.70
N PRO A 606 -5.70 -22.37 -7.17
CA PRO A 606 -6.89 -22.41 -6.33
C PRO A 606 -6.79 -21.55 -5.05
N ASN A 607 -5.61 -21.40 -4.47
CA ASN A 607 -5.41 -20.63 -3.25
C ASN A 607 -5.48 -19.13 -3.55
N GLU A 608 -4.78 -18.67 -4.60
CA GLU A 608 -4.86 -17.28 -5.07
C GLU A 608 -6.31 -16.93 -5.52
N LEU A 609 -7.00 -17.87 -6.18
CA LEU A 609 -8.40 -17.68 -6.56
C LEU A 609 -9.33 -17.56 -5.35
N SER A 610 -9.05 -18.32 -4.29
CA SER A 610 -9.80 -18.24 -3.03
C SER A 610 -9.57 -16.88 -2.34
N GLU A 611 -8.35 -16.32 -2.42
CA GLU A 611 -8.05 -14.98 -1.92
C GLU A 611 -8.77 -13.89 -2.74
N GLU A 612 -8.73 -13.96 -4.07
CA GLU A 612 -9.50 -13.05 -4.94
C GLU A 612 -11.01 -13.10 -4.65
N ARG A 613 -11.55 -14.28 -4.30
CA ARG A 613 -12.97 -14.41 -3.90
C ARG A 613 -13.25 -13.75 -2.56
N ARG A 614 -12.31 -13.83 -1.59
CA ARG A 614 -12.41 -13.06 -0.33
C ARG A 614 -12.36 -11.55 -0.61
N LEU A 615 -11.55 -11.15 -1.59
CA LEU A 615 -11.51 -9.75 -2.02
C LEU A 615 -12.83 -9.29 -2.64
N ALA A 616 -13.50 -10.14 -3.41
CA ALA A 616 -14.85 -9.87 -3.92
C ALA A 616 -15.88 -9.75 -2.76
N TYR A 617 -15.82 -10.66 -1.80
CA TYR A 617 -16.62 -10.60 -0.58
C TYR A 617 -16.39 -9.30 0.21
N VAL A 618 -15.13 -8.88 0.36
CA VAL A 618 -14.80 -7.61 0.99
C VAL A 618 -15.42 -6.45 0.23
N GLY A 619 -15.26 -6.37 -1.10
CA GLY A 619 -15.79 -5.29 -1.92
C GLY A 619 -17.32 -5.17 -1.82
N ILE A 620 -18.04 -6.29 -1.95
CA ILE A 620 -19.50 -6.36 -1.84
C ILE A 620 -19.96 -5.85 -0.46
N THR A 621 -19.31 -6.31 0.61
CA THR A 621 -19.71 -5.99 2.00
C THR A 621 -19.29 -4.59 2.45
N ARG A 622 -18.72 -3.76 1.58
CA ARG A 622 -18.48 -2.32 1.87
C ARG A 622 -19.72 -1.47 1.64
N ALA A 623 -20.66 -1.95 0.82
CA ALA A 623 -21.89 -1.24 0.53
C ALA A 623 -22.87 -1.33 1.70
N ARG A 624 -23.43 -0.18 2.08
CA ARG A 624 -24.49 -0.12 3.12
C ARG A 624 -25.87 -0.27 2.49
N LYS A 625 -26.17 0.49 1.42
CA LYS A 625 -27.51 0.58 0.84
C LYS A 625 -27.55 0.22 -0.65
N ARG A 626 -26.57 0.67 -1.43
CA ARG A 626 -26.54 0.55 -2.87
C ARG A 626 -25.26 -0.12 -3.35
N LEU A 627 -25.37 -1.12 -4.19
CA LEU A 627 -24.24 -1.82 -4.80
C LEU A 627 -24.41 -1.84 -6.32
N TYR A 628 -23.37 -1.44 -7.01
CA TYR A 628 -23.27 -1.43 -8.48
C TYR A 628 -22.09 -2.30 -8.89
N LEU A 629 -22.34 -3.23 -9.83
CA LEU A 629 -21.32 -4.12 -10.38
C LEU A 629 -21.24 -3.90 -11.89
N SER A 630 -20.05 -3.60 -12.39
CA SER A 630 -19.88 -3.34 -13.83
C SER A 630 -18.70 -4.11 -14.41
N ARG A 631 -18.81 -4.40 -15.72
CA ARG A 631 -17.75 -4.98 -16.53
C ARG A 631 -17.71 -4.36 -17.92
N ALA A 632 -16.55 -4.37 -18.58
CA ALA A 632 -16.40 -3.98 -19.96
C ALA A 632 -16.12 -5.21 -20.85
N LYS A 633 -16.71 -5.25 -22.06
CA LYS A 633 -16.44 -6.30 -23.05
C LYS A 633 -15.01 -6.24 -23.56
N VAL A 634 -14.52 -5.03 -23.79
CA VAL A 634 -13.19 -4.76 -24.31
C VAL A 634 -12.50 -3.75 -23.42
N ARG A 635 -11.24 -4.01 -23.05
CA ARG A 635 -10.37 -3.05 -22.37
C ARG A 635 -9.08 -2.85 -23.14
N SER A 636 -8.55 -1.64 -23.09
CA SER A 636 -7.23 -1.36 -23.62
C SER A 636 -6.16 -1.70 -22.56
N SER A 637 -5.29 -2.65 -22.87
CA SER A 637 -4.14 -2.96 -22.05
C SER A 637 -2.87 -2.79 -22.88
N TRP A 638 -1.96 -1.90 -22.46
CA TRP A 638 -0.73 -1.58 -23.19
C TRP A 638 -0.97 -1.17 -24.66
N GLY A 639 -2.09 -0.48 -24.93
CA GLY A 639 -2.48 -0.05 -26.27
C GLY A 639 -3.06 -1.15 -27.15
N GLN A 640 -3.29 -2.35 -26.62
CA GLN A 640 -3.95 -3.45 -27.32
C GLN A 640 -5.34 -3.71 -26.73
N PRO A 641 -6.37 -3.90 -27.57
CA PRO A 641 -7.70 -4.28 -27.10
C PRO A 641 -7.67 -5.73 -26.58
N MET A 642 -8.11 -5.93 -25.34
CA MET A 642 -8.29 -7.24 -24.73
C MET A 642 -9.78 -7.50 -24.53
N LEU A 643 -10.22 -8.68 -25.00
CA LEU A 643 -11.56 -9.22 -24.74
C LEU A 643 -11.49 -10.13 -23.52
N ASN A 644 -12.01 -9.65 -22.40
CA ASN A 644 -12.05 -10.43 -21.18
C ASN A 644 -13.43 -11.10 -21.03
N PRO A 645 -13.48 -12.39 -20.65
CA PRO A 645 -14.74 -13.03 -20.29
C PRO A 645 -15.33 -12.42 -19.02
N GLU A 646 -16.63 -12.59 -18.85
CA GLU A 646 -17.31 -12.26 -17.63
C GLU A 646 -16.65 -12.94 -16.41
N SER A 647 -16.51 -12.19 -15.31
CA SER A 647 -15.96 -12.72 -14.07
C SER A 647 -16.73 -13.93 -13.57
N ARG A 648 -16.00 -14.98 -13.23
CA ARG A 648 -16.60 -16.16 -12.58
C ARG A 648 -17.31 -15.83 -11.27
N PHE A 649 -16.85 -14.81 -10.55
CA PHE A 649 -17.48 -14.38 -9.30
C PHE A 649 -18.86 -13.74 -9.54
N LEU A 650 -19.06 -13.08 -10.67
CA LEU A 650 -20.35 -12.51 -11.03
C LEU A 650 -21.41 -13.61 -11.25
N ARG A 651 -21.00 -14.75 -11.82
CA ARG A 651 -21.86 -15.93 -12.00
C ARG A 651 -22.19 -16.67 -10.70
N GLU A 652 -21.44 -16.39 -9.63
CA GLU A 652 -21.66 -16.95 -8.30
C GLU A 652 -22.77 -16.20 -7.53
N ILE A 653 -23.13 -15.00 -7.99
CA ILE A 653 -24.23 -14.21 -7.44
C ILE A 653 -25.55 -14.69 -8.08
N PRO A 654 -26.59 -14.97 -7.29
CA PRO A 654 -27.94 -15.30 -7.82
C PRO A 654 -28.48 -14.20 -8.74
N GLU A 655 -28.99 -14.59 -9.89
CA GLU A 655 -29.48 -13.65 -10.91
C GLU A 655 -30.65 -12.77 -10.43
N ASP A 656 -31.49 -13.28 -9.55
CA ASP A 656 -32.63 -12.57 -8.94
C ASP A 656 -32.22 -11.42 -8.00
N LEU A 657 -30.96 -11.38 -7.59
CA LEU A 657 -30.40 -10.28 -6.79
C LEU A 657 -29.90 -9.11 -7.64
N ILE A 658 -29.75 -9.28 -8.97
CA ILE A 658 -29.17 -8.29 -9.86
C ILE A 658 -30.21 -7.73 -10.83
N ASN A 659 -30.35 -6.41 -10.83
CA ASN A 659 -31.12 -5.68 -11.84
C ASN A 659 -30.16 -5.17 -12.94
N TRP A 660 -30.13 -5.87 -14.08
CA TRP A 660 -29.29 -5.51 -15.19
C TRP A 660 -29.85 -4.31 -15.95
N ARG A 661 -29.16 -3.17 -15.91
CA ARG A 661 -29.47 -1.97 -16.71
C ARG A 661 -29.13 -2.19 -18.19
N ARG A 662 -28.05 -2.93 -18.45
CA ARG A 662 -27.63 -3.35 -19.79
C ARG A 662 -27.03 -4.75 -19.69
N VAL A 663 -27.50 -5.66 -20.57
CA VAL A 663 -26.99 -7.03 -20.71
C VAL A 663 -26.24 -7.18 -22.01
N GLU A 664 -25.34 -8.16 -22.08
CA GLU A 664 -24.73 -8.59 -23.32
C GLU A 664 -25.81 -9.25 -24.20
N GLN A 665 -26.07 -8.69 -25.39
CA GLN A 665 -26.96 -9.37 -26.33
C GLN A 665 -26.28 -10.69 -26.75
N PRO A 666 -26.98 -11.84 -26.69
CA PRO A 666 -26.42 -13.08 -27.17
C PRO A 666 -26.02 -12.86 -28.63
N SER A 667 -24.73 -13.12 -28.92
CA SER A 667 -24.27 -13.12 -30.30
C SER A 667 -25.13 -14.14 -31.04
N SER A 668 -26.05 -13.68 -31.90
CA SER A 668 -26.84 -14.54 -32.77
C SER A 668 -25.85 -15.28 -33.68
N SER A 669 -25.54 -16.51 -33.33
CA SER A 669 -24.99 -17.44 -34.30
C SER A 669 -26.01 -17.50 -35.42
N LEU A 670 -25.71 -16.92 -36.57
CA LEU A 670 -26.45 -17.07 -37.79
C LEU A 670 -26.38 -18.54 -38.20
N SER A 671 -27.22 -19.37 -37.59
CA SER A 671 -27.67 -20.63 -38.15
C SER A 671 -28.66 -20.28 -39.24
N ALA A 672 -28.17 -20.18 -40.45
CA ALA A 672 -29.03 -20.11 -41.64
C ALA A 672 -29.91 -21.37 -41.68
N PRO A 673 -31.23 -21.25 -41.95
CA PRO A 673 -32.09 -22.41 -42.10
C PRO A 673 -31.69 -23.18 -43.35
N VAL A 674 -31.41 -24.47 -43.16
CA VAL A 674 -31.21 -25.43 -44.24
C VAL A 674 -32.57 -25.60 -44.97
N GLY A 675 -32.76 -24.88 -46.03
CA GLY A 675 -33.83 -25.12 -47.01
C GLY A 675 -33.46 -26.29 -47.89
N ASN A 676 -34.24 -27.37 -47.82
CA ASN A 676 -34.15 -28.56 -48.60
C ASN A 676 -34.71 -28.31 -50.00
N ALA A 677 -33.91 -28.35 -51.09
CA ALA A 677 -34.36 -28.62 -52.46
C ALA A 677 -33.21 -29.05 -53.38
N GLY A 678 -33.29 -30.22 -53.79
CA GLY A 678 -33.10 -31.05 -54.97
C GLY A 678 -32.03 -30.76 -56.02
N ARG A 679 -31.19 -31.79 -56.23
CA ARG A 679 -30.70 -32.40 -57.47
C ARG A 679 -29.98 -31.59 -58.53
N TYR A 680 -28.87 -32.24 -58.93
CA TYR A 680 -28.05 -32.26 -60.14
C TYR A 680 -26.74 -31.45 -60.13
N GLY A 681 -25.69 -32.27 -60.34
CA GLY A 681 -24.29 -31.97 -60.15
C GLY A 681 -23.61 -31.14 -61.25
N THR A 682 -22.50 -30.65 -60.82
CA THR A 682 -21.24 -30.45 -61.55
C THR A 682 -20.14 -30.08 -60.52
N PRO A 683 -18.86 -30.42 -60.73
CA PRO A 683 -17.84 -30.24 -59.70
C PRO A 683 -17.46 -28.79 -59.51
N ARG A 684 -17.53 -28.32 -58.28
CA ARG A 684 -17.06 -26.97 -57.88
C ARG A 684 -15.55 -27.05 -57.57
N PRO A 685 -14.80 -26.01 -57.97
CA PRO A 685 -13.42 -25.82 -57.53
C PRO A 685 -13.39 -25.36 -56.06
N SER A 686 -12.34 -25.78 -55.34
CA SER A 686 -12.08 -25.49 -53.93
C SER A 686 -12.14 -23.98 -53.64
N PRO A 687 -12.71 -23.54 -52.49
CA PRO A 687 -12.72 -22.16 -52.12
C PRO A 687 -11.32 -21.73 -51.65
N SER A 688 -10.75 -20.79 -52.39
CA SER A 688 -9.62 -19.99 -51.97
C SER A 688 -10.02 -19.16 -50.74
N ARG A 689 -9.11 -19.08 -49.74
CA ARG A 689 -9.19 -18.21 -48.59
C ARG A 689 -9.58 -16.80 -48.98
N PRO A 690 -10.49 -16.11 -48.27
CA PRO A 690 -10.71 -14.69 -48.48
C PRO A 690 -9.47 -13.92 -48.06
N ALA A 691 -8.90 -13.16 -48.97
CA ALA A 691 -7.91 -12.15 -48.70
C ALA A 691 -8.54 -11.01 -47.86
N PRO A 692 -7.79 -10.38 -46.96
CA PRO A 692 -8.30 -9.25 -46.18
C PRO A 692 -8.68 -8.11 -47.13
N ALA A 693 -9.83 -7.50 -46.92
CA ALA A 693 -10.35 -6.39 -47.70
C ALA A 693 -9.40 -5.19 -47.60
N ARG A 694 -8.57 -5.02 -48.62
CA ARG A 694 -7.85 -3.78 -48.94
C ARG A 694 -8.57 -3.11 -50.06
N ASN A 695 -9.31 -2.06 -49.79
CA ASN A 695 -9.66 -1.03 -50.74
C ASN A 695 -9.94 0.27 -50.00
N ARG A 696 -8.86 0.90 -49.50
CA ARG A 696 -8.83 2.36 -49.42
C ARG A 696 -8.03 2.84 -50.63
N PRO A 697 -8.53 3.84 -51.40
CA PRO A 697 -7.75 4.40 -52.50
C PRO A 697 -6.44 4.95 -51.91
N VAL A 698 -5.31 4.60 -52.54
CA VAL A 698 -4.00 5.15 -52.16
C VAL A 698 -4.04 6.63 -52.43
N ILE A 699 -3.96 7.44 -51.38
CA ILE A 699 -3.94 8.90 -51.50
C ILE A 699 -2.57 9.29 -52.03
N THR A 700 -2.55 9.97 -53.19
CA THR A 700 -1.34 10.53 -53.72
C THR A 700 -1.21 11.97 -53.21
N LEU A 701 -0.15 12.23 -52.43
CA LEU A 701 0.17 13.55 -51.92
C LEU A 701 1.38 14.12 -52.65
N GLU A 702 1.37 15.44 -52.86
CA GLU A 702 2.49 16.20 -53.46
C GLU A 702 2.98 17.27 -52.48
N PRO A 703 4.28 17.66 -52.53
CA PRO A 703 4.76 18.76 -51.75
C PRO A 703 3.94 20.03 -51.93
N GLY A 704 3.46 20.62 -50.83
CA GLY A 704 2.58 21.78 -50.85
C GLY A 704 1.12 21.49 -50.57
N ASP A 705 0.69 20.22 -50.67
CA ASP A 705 -0.70 19.83 -50.41
C ASP A 705 -1.08 20.13 -48.95
N ARG A 706 -2.32 20.55 -48.75
CA ARG A 706 -2.95 20.68 -47.45
C ARG A 706 -3.68 19.38 -47.10
N VAL A 707 -3.47 18.92 -45.88
CA VAL A 707 -4.04 17.67 -45.41
C VAL A 707 -4.62 17.83 -44.01
N THR A 708 -5.57 16.98 -43.67
CA THR A 708 -6.04 16.83 -42.30
C THR A 708 -5.76 15.42 -41.81
N HIS A 709 -5.40 15.32 -40.53
CA HIS A 709 -5.15 14.06 -39.84
C HIS A 709 -5.90 14.06 -38.51
N ASP A 710 -6.60 12.99 -38.19
CA ASP A 710 -7.47 12.90 -37.00
C ASP A 710 -6.74 13.22 -35.69
N LYS A 711 -5.45 12.88 -35.58
CA LYS A 711 -4.64 13.09 -34.35
C LYS A 711 -3.86 14.41 -34.37
N TYR A 712 -3.38 14.86 -35.55
CA TYR A 712 -2.43 16.00 -35.63
C TYR A 712 -3.10 17.28 -36.18
N GLY A 713 -4.36 17.21 -36.65
CA GLY A 713 -5.08 18.34 -37.17
C GLY A 713 -4.68 18.70 -38.61
N LEU A 714 -4.74 20.00 -38.96
CA LEU A 714 -4.39 20.53 -40.28
C LEU A 714 -2.87 20.57 -40.46
N GLY A 715 -2.39 20.04 -41.59
CA GLY A 715 -0.98 20.03 -41.93
C GLY A 715 -0.71 20.39 -43.38
N ARG A 716 0.56 20.67 -43.69
CA ARG A 716 1.07 20.91 -45.05
C ARG A 716 2.18 19.93 -45.39
N VAL A 717 2.10 19.27 -46.53
CA VAL A 717 3.11 18.35 -47.02
C VAL A 717 4.37 19.13 -47.44
N GLU A 718 5.49 18.83 -46.78
CA GLU A 718 6.79 19.44 -47.11
C GLU A 718 7.57 18.61 -48.13
N GLU A 719 7.60 17.29 -47.94
CA GLU A 719 8.37 16.38 -48.77
C GLU A 719 7.65 15.05 -48.95
N VAL A 720 7.78 14.45 -50.12
CA VAL A 720 7.27 13.11 -50.44
C VAL A 720 8.42 12.24 -50.91
N SER A 721 8.57 11.06 -50.31
CA SER A 721 9.62 10.09 -50.63
C SER A 721 8.99 8.71 -50.90
N GLY A 722 9.46 7.99 -51.94
CA GLY A 722 8.92 6.70 -52.36
C GLY A 722 7.80 6.83 -53.39
N VAL A 723 7.35 5.70 -53.93
CA VAL A 723 6.30 5.63 -54.97
C VAL A 723 5.32 4.52 -54.63
N GLY A 724 4.01 4.75 -54.89
CA GLY A 724 2.95 3.75 -54.66
C GLY A 724 2.68 3.45 -53.20
N GLU A 725 2.50 2.19 -52.85
CA GLU A 725 2.15 1.76 -51.48
C GLU A 725 3.20 2.03 -50.43
N SER A 726 4.45 2.26 -50.79
CA SER A 726 5.56 2.59 -49.89
C SER A 726 5.87 4.09 -49.80
N ALA A 727 5.05 4.94 -50.42
CA ALA A 727 5.22 6.39 -50.39
C ALA A 727 5.03 6.94 -48.96
N MET A 728 5.97 7.81 -48.55
CA MET A 728 5.96 8.50 -47.26
C MET A 728 5.97 10.01 -47.48
N SER A 729 5.19 10.73 -46.71
CA SER A 729 5.21 12.20 -46.68
C SER A 729 5.69 12.74 -45.36
N LEU A 730 6.54 13.74 -45.41
CA LEU A 730 6.87 14.60 -44.27
C LEU A 730 5.86 15.75 -44.25
N ILE A 731 5.06 15.86 -43.19
CA ILE A 731 3.97 16.81 -43.07
C ILE A 731 4.22 17.70 -41.87
N ASP A 732 4.18 19.01 -42.07
CA ASP A 732 4.20 19.98 -40.96
C ASP A 732 2.78 20.26 -40.49
N PHE A 733 2.48 19.90 -39.26
CA PHE A 733 1.20 20.11 -38.59
C PHE A 733 1.23 21.33 -37.64
N GLY A 734 2.13 22.29 -37.85
CA GLY A 734 2.22 23.50 -37.06
C GLY A 734 2.56 23.21 -35.58
N SER A 735 1.60 23.38 -34.69
CA SER A 735 1.80 23.18 -33.25
C SER A 735 2.16 21.72 -32.86
N ALA A 736 1.81 20.74 -33.71
CA ALA A 736 2.16 19.33 -33.47
C ALA A 736 3.53 18.93 -34.08
N GLY A 737 4.20 19.87 -34.80
CA GLY A 737 5.51 19.65 -35.38
C GLY A 737 5.48 18.84 -36.68
N ARG A 738 6.66 18.41 -37.14
CA ARG A 738 6.84 17.67 -38.40
C ARG A 738 6.74 16.17 -38.16
N VAL A 739 5.83 15.51 -38.86
CA VAL A 739 5.55 14.08 -38.71
C VAL A 739 5.71 13.37 -40.06
N LYS A 740 6.43 12.24 -40.07
CA LYS A 740 6.61 11.42 -41.26
C LYS A 740 5.55 10.32 -41.26
N LEU A 741 4.70 10.29 -42.31
CA LEU A 741 3.55 9.39 -42.40
C LEU A 741 3.61 8.57 -43.71
N MET A 742 3.25 7.28 -43.63
CA MET A 742 3.07 6.40 -44.79
C MET A 742 1.68 6.56 -45.36
N HIS A 743 1.57 6.75 -46.67
CA HIS A 743 0.28 6.96 -47.38
C HIS A 743 -0.71 5.80 -47.21
N ASN A 744 -0.21 4.57 -47.03
CA ASN A 744 -1.03 3.37 -46.98
C ASN A 744 -1.59 3.07 -45.57
N HIS A 745 -1.05 3.72 -44.52
CA HIS A 745 -1.40 3.44 -43.13
C HIS A 745 -1.91 4.63 -42.32
N ALA A 746 -1.67 5.84 -42.82
CA ALA A 746 -2.07 7.05 -42.10
C ALA A 746 -3.49 7.49 -42.50
N PRO A 747 -4.36 7.83 -41.53
CA PRO A 747 -5.69 8.39 -41.78
C PRO A 747 -5.56 9.88 -42.18
N VAL A 748 -4.90 10.14 -43.31
CA VAL A 748 -4.70 11.48 -43.86
C VAL A 748 -5.74 11.71 -44.97
N GLN A 749 -6.39 12.85 -44.96
CA GLN A 749 -7.30 13.30 -46.04
C GLN A 749 -6.71 14.54 -46.68
N LYS A 750 -6.64 14.56 -48.02
CA LYS A 750 -6.24 15.72 -48.78
C LYS A 750 -7.41 16.69 -48.84
N LEU A 751 -7.14 17.97 -48.54
CA LEU A 751 -8.13 19.08 -48.54
C LEU A 751 -8.24 19.76 -49.89
#